data_ac3ec128f4d0a197b3b409e4a6d50f5d
#
_entry.id   ac3ec128f4d0a197b3b409e4a6d50f5d
#
_cell.length_a   1.000
_cell.length_b   1.000
_cell.length_c   1.000
_cell.angle_alpha   90.00
_cell.angle_beta   90.00
_cell.angle_gamma   90.00
#
_symmetry.space_group_name_H-M   'P 1'
#
loop_
_entity.id
_entity.type
_entity.pdbx_description
1 polymer ?
#
loop_
_entity_poly.entity_id
_entity_poly.type
_entity_poly.pdbx_seq_one_letter_code
_entity_poly.pdbx_strand_id
1 'polypeptide(L)'
;MEKQIKIALAGNPNCGKTTLFNALTGSNQFVGNWPGVTVEKKEGKLKKHDDVVIMDLPGIYSLSPYTLEEVVARNYLIKERPDAILNIIDGTNLERNLYLTTQLTELGIPVVVAINMMDVVKKNGDSINTQELARELGCKVVEISALKGDGVMLAAEEAVRAANGGKTVPMHTFSGPVEHAIAHIEEAAVHTMPEEQQRWYAIKIFERDDKVLSQMNIPADVMAHIEEDIKAAEKELDDDAESIITGERYVYIAQLIKGCYKKKSAEKLSVSDKIDKVVTNRWLGLPIFAAVMFLVYWIAMVAVGAPATDWANDGVFGDGWHLLGIGSKEYNEVNDEYTAAIQAVDAFLGLDTEAEDFDAAAALADMKAFTPSSDTATVDVEDEETLAINTMTAYYNTLPEGADKMDDVVQMTYVDAVAYLEENGFDAPDPADYGVWVPGIPVLVGDALDAANAAPWLSGLINDGIVAGVGAVLGFVPQMLVLFLMLAFLEACGYMARIAFVLDRVFRKFGLSGKSFIPMLIGVGCGVPGIMASRTIENERDRRMTIMTTTFIPCGAKVPFIAMIAGALFGGSAWVSTSAYFIGMAAIIVSGIMLKKTKMFAGDPAPFVMELPAYHWPTLGNVLRSMWERGWSFIKKAGTIILLSTIFVWFTTYFGWVDGTFRMLDESEIESSILAAIGGVIAWIFKPLGWGNWQAAVASITGLVAKENIVGTLGILYGGGDGTVYQNIAQAFTGISGYSFLVFNLLCAPCFAAIGAIKREMNNAKWTWFAIGYQCGFAYLCALMVNQFGKAFTGSLNVIGLVAAIAALAFIIYMLVRPYKEATKLSTKV
;
A
#
# COMPACT_ATOMS: atom_id res chain seq x y z
N MET A 1 -25.29 43.01 -26.46
CA MET A 1 -25.14 41.90 -25.50
C MET A 1 -24.62 42.50 -24.22
N GLU A 2 -25.35 42.44 -23.13
CA GLU A 2 -24.85 42.86 -21.84
C GLU A 2 -23.65 41.99 -21.50
N LYS A 3 -22.58 42.62 -21.03
CA LYS A 3 -21.33 41.89 -20.67
C LYS A 3 -21.63 40.95 -19.51
N GLN A 4 -21.58 39.67 -19.72
CA GLN A 4 -21.78 38.64 -18.67
C GLN A 4 -20.58 38.73 -17.69
N ILE A 5 -20.84 38.90 -16.40
CA ILE A 5 -19.85 38.94 -15.33
C ILE A 5 -19.51 37.49 -14.94
N LYS A 6 -18.22 37.16 -14.94
CA LYS A 6 -17.70 35.86 -14.51
C LYS A 6 -17.02 35.97 -13.16
N ILE A 7 -17.49 35.24 -12.16
CA ILE A 7 -16.90 35.19 -10.82
C ILE A 7 -16.33 33.79 -10.59
N ALA A 8 -15.04 33.68 -10.28
CA ALA A 8 -14.40 32.43 -9.88
C ALA A 8 -14.59 32.20 -8.39
N LEU A 9 -15.13 31.05 -8.01
CA LEU A 9 -15.18 30.60 -6.62
C LEU A 9 -13.94 29.76 -6.33
N ALA A 10 -13.03 30.30 -5.52
CA ALA A 10 -11.78 29.67 -5.11
C ALA A 10 -11.79 29.37 -3.61
N GLY A 11 -10.99 28.40 -3.19
CA GLY A 11 -10.81 28.07 -1.77
C GLY A 11 -10.17 26.70 -1.56
N ASN A 12 -9.68 26.48 -0.36
CA ASN A 12 -9.05 25.23 0.02
C ASN A 12 -10.06 24.07 0.03
N PRO A 13 -9.59 22.82 -0.11
CA PRO A 13 -10.44 21.67 0.15
C PRO A 13 -11.07 21.76 1.55
N ASN A 14 -12.32 21.35 1.69
CA ASN A 14 -13.10 21.33 2.93
C ASN A 14 -13.45 22.69 3.59
N CYS A 15 -13.14 23.81 2.98
CA CYS A 15 -13.54 25.14 3.47
C CYS A 15 -15.06 25.43 3.33
N GLY A 16 -15.82 24.51 2.73
CA GLY A 16 -17.27 24.67 2.49
C GLY A 16 -17.62 25.25 1.11
N LYS A 17 -16.71 25.19 0.14
CA LYS A 17 -16.85 25.75 -1.21
C LYS A 17 -18.08 25.22 -1.95
N THR A 18 -18.28 23.92 -2.00
CA THR A 18 -19.44 23.27 -2.64
C THR A 18 -20.76 23.67 -1.97
N THR A 19 -20.77 23.82 -0.65
CA THR A 19 -21.94 24.30 0.09
C THR A 19 -22.29 25.73 -0.30
N LEU A 20 -21.28 26.60 -0.38
CA LEU A 20 -21.45 27.98 -0.82
C LEU A 20 -21.94 28.05 -2.28
N PHE A 21 -21.33 27.31 -3.19
CA PHE A 21 -21.73 27.25 -4.59
C PHE A 21 -23.19 26.85 -4.76
N ASN A 22 -23.64 25.80 -4.07
CA ASN A 22 -25.03 25.33 -4.08
C ASN A 22 -26.00 26.37 -3.49
N ALA A 23 -25.58 27.06 -2.43
CA ALA A 23 -26.38 28.13 -1.84
C ALA A 23 -26.59 29.33 -2.79
N LEU A 24 -25.55 29.69 -3.56
CA LEU A 24 -25.53 30.81 -4.50
C LEU A 24 -26.27 30.53 -5.82
N THR A 25 -26.12 29.33 -6.38
CA THR A 25 -26.63 28.96 -7.70
C THR A 25 -27.96 28.19 -7.67
N GLY A 26 -28.21 27.42 -6.61
CA GLY A 26 -29.43 26.60 -6.51
C GLY A 26 -29.41 25.43 -7.51
N SER A 27 -30.54 25.24 -8.23
CA SER A 27 -30.71 24.18 -9.22
C SER A 27 -30.19 24.54 -10.63
N ASN A 28 -29.75 25.78 -10.86
CA ASN A 28 -29.30 26.27 -12.16
C ASN A 28 -27.76 26.02 -12.33
N GLN A 29 -27.37 24.78 -12.39
CA GLN A 29 -25.97 24.36 -12.48
C GLN A 29 -25.71 23.55 -13.73
N PHE A 30 -24.58 23.77 -14.37
CA PHE A 30 -24.01 22.92 -15.41
C PHE A 30 -22.82 22.16 -14.84
N VAL A 31 -22.81 20.84 -15.03
CA VAL A 31 -21.72 19.96 -14.57
C VAL A 31 -21.12 19.27 -15.78
N GLY A 32 -19.80 19.35 -15.91
CA GLY A 32 -19.02 18.71 -16.97
C GLY A 32 -17.60 18.45 -16.51
N ASN A 33 -16.70 18.19 -17.43
CA ASN A 33 -15.27 18.11 -17.13
C ASN A 33 -14.52 19.29 -17.76
N TRP A 34 -13.42 19.68 -17.12
CA TRP A 34 -12.52 20.65 -17.74
C TRP A 34 -11.92 20.06 -19.02
N PRO A 35 -11.72 20.86 -20.08
CA PRO A 35 -11.19 20.35 -21.35
C PRO A 35 -9.85 19.62 -21.19
N GLY A 36 -9.80 18.36 -21.67
CA GLY A 36 -8.58 17.54 -21.69
C GLY A 36 -8.19 16.87 -20.35
N VAL A 37 -8.98 17.01 -19.29
CA VAL A 37 -8.70 16.45 -17.98
C VAL A 37 -9.96 15.84 -17.34
N THR A 38 -9.77 14.95 -16.36
CA THR A 38 -10.86 14.28 -15.63
C THR A 38 -11.38 15.08 -14.42
N VAL A 39 -10.99 16.36 -14.32
CA VAL A 39 -11.39 17.24 -13.24
C VAL A 39 -12.78 17.79 -13.52
N GLU A 40 -13.67 17.73 -12.55
CA GLU A 40 -15.05 18.20 -12.67
C GLU A 40 -15.11 19.72 -12.78
N LYS A 41 -15.89 20.21 -13.76
CA LYS A 41 -16.19 21.62 -13.98
C LYS A 41 -17.63 21.89 -13.58
N LYS A 42 -17.86 22.86 -12.70
CA LYS A 42 -19.19 23.31 -12.31
C LYS A 42 -19.34 24.81 -12.56
N GLU A 43 -20.40 25.20 -13.26
CA GLU A 43 -20.76 26.58 -13.43
C GLU A 43 -22.26 26.78 -13.19
N GLY A 44 -22.65 27.95 -12.71
CA GLY A 44 -24.03 28.24 -12.43
C GLY A 44 -24.33 29.73 -12.38
N LYS A 45 -25.58 30.13 -12.67
CA LYS A 45 -26.01 31.49 -12.56
C LYS A 45 -26.24 31.88 -11.11
N LEU A 46 -25.83 33.08 -10.72
CA LEU A 46 -26.09 33.63 -9.39
C LEU A 46 -27.60 33.91 -9.24
N LYS A 47 -28.15 33.50 -8.13
CA LYS A 47 -29.56 33.80 -7.79
C LYS A 47 -29.78 35.32 -7.80
N LYS A 48 -30.87 35.76 -8.40
CA LYS A 48 -31.28 37.17 -8.58
C LYS A 48 -30.40 38.00 -9.54
N HIS A 49 -29.40 37.39 -10.21
CA HIS A 49 -28.55 38.05 -11.18
C HIS A 49 -28.32 37.10 -12.35
N ASP A 50 -29.14 37.26 -13.40
CA ASP A 50 -29.07 36.38 -14.60
C ASP A 50 -27.85 36.66 -15.49
N ASP A 51 -27.22 37.81 -15.33
CA ASP A 51 -26.04 38.30 -16.00
C ASP A 51 -24.72 37.84 -15.32
N VAL A 52 -24.78 37.19 -14.15
CA VAL A 52 -23.61 36.76 -13.38
C VAL A 52 -23.48 35.25 -13.37
N VAL A 53 -22.33 34.75 -13.80
CA VAL A 53 -21.98 33.33 -13.77
C VAL A 53 -20.90 33.07 -12.73
N ILE A 54 -21.14 32.09 -11.86
CA ILE A 54 -20.17 31.61 -10.89
C ILE A 54 -19.54 30.35 -11.43
N MET A 55 -18.20 30.33 -11.48
CA MET A 55 -17.39 29.18 -11.83
C MET A 55 -16.81 28.55 -10.58
N ASP A 56 -17.18 27.30 -10.25
CA ASP A 56 -16.59 26.55 -9.15
C ASP A 56 -15.24 25.97 -9.56
N LEU A 57 -14.14 26.53 -9.02
CA LEU A 57 -12.81 25.98 -9.24
C LEU A 57 -12.58 24.75 -8.36
N PRO A 58 -11.71 23.81 -8.74
CA PRO A 58 -11.29 22.74 -7.86
C PRO A 58 -10.78 23.27 -6.52
N GLY A 59 -10.93 22.48 -5.47
CA GLY A 59 -10.33 22.83 -4.17
C GLY A 59 -8.82 22.71 -4.23
N ILE A 60 -8.09 23.79 -3.99
CA ILE A 60 -6.64 23.86 -4.12
C ILE A 60 -6.01 24.51 -2.87
N TYR A 61 -4.77 24.16 -2.60
CA TYR A 61 -4.00 24.77 -1.51
C TYR A 61 -3.05 25.86 -2.01
N SER A 62 -2.64 25.75 -3.26
CA SER A 62 -1.75 26.72 -3.88
C SER A 62 -2.02 26.84 -5.39
N LEU A 63 -1.46 27.86 -6.03
CA LEU A 63 -1.43 28.01 -7.49
C LEU A 63 -0.17 27.40 -8.11
N SER A 64 0.59 26.60 -7.34
CA SER A 64 1.75 25.87 -7.85
C SER A 64 1.28 24.63 -8.64
N PRO A 65 1.97 24.22 -9.71
CA PRO A 65 1.48 23.22 -10.66
C PRO A 65 1.76 21.78 -10.21
N TYR A 66 1.51 21.43 -8.95
CA TYR A 66 1.80 20.10 -8.41
C TYR A 66 0.68 19.07 -8.65
N THR A 67 -0.58 19.51 -8.64
CA THR A 67 -1.75 18.66 -8.89
C THR A 67 -2.47 19.06 -10.17
N LEU A 68 -3.28 18.16 -10.75
CA LEU A 68 -4.11 18.47 -11.91
C LEU A 68 -5.13 19.56 -11.60
N GLU A 69 -5.70 19.53 -10.40
CA GLU A 69 -6.64 20.49 -9.88
C GLU A 69 -6.03 21.89 -9.79
N GLU A 70 -4.80 21.99 -9.28
CA GLU A 70 -4.05 23.26 -9.19
C GLU A 70 -3.69 23.80 -10.58
N VAL A 71 -3.29 22.92 -11.51
CA VAL A 71 -3.02 23.30 -12.90
C VAL A 71 -4.26 23.85 -13.58
N VAL A 72 -5.43 23.22 -13.37
CA VAL A 72 -6.72 23.65 -13.95
C VAL A 72 -7.12 25.00 -13.38
N ALA A 73 -7.11 25.15 -12.05
CA ALA A 73 -7.48 26.41 -11.41
C ALA A 73 -6.55 27.57 -11.83
N ARG A 74 -5.24 27.34 -11.82
CA ARG A 74 -4.22 28.28 -12.27
C ARG A 74 -4.44 28.71 -13.73
N ASN A 75 -4.61 27.74 -14.64
CA ASN A 75 -4.81 28.04 -16.05
C ASN A 75 -6.07 28.88 -16.30
N TYR A 76 -7.16 28.57 -15.56
CA TYR A 76 -8.38 29.34 -15.64
C TYR A 76 -8.18 30.78 -15.17
N LEU A 77 -7.58 30.98 -14.00
CA LEU A 77 -7.34 32.30 -13.43
C LEU A 77 -6.41 33.18 -14.31
N ILE A 78 -5.39 32.59 -14.91
CA ILE A 78 -4.40 33.32 -15.72
C ILE A 78 -4.90 33.58 -17.15
N LYS A 79 -5.49 32.56 -17.81
CA LYS A 79 -5.87 32.62 -19.23
C LYS A 79 -7.25 33.24 -19.44
N GLU A 80 -8.24 32.77 -18.67
CA GLU A 80 -9.64 33.23 -18.81
C GLU A 80 -9.89 34.52 -18.04
N ARG A 81 -9.09 34.83 -17.02
CA ARG A 81 -9.15 36.04 -16.17
C ARG A 81 -10.59 36.45 -15.82
N PRO A 82 -11.22 35.78 -14.84
CA PRO A 82 -12.55 36.14 -14.39
C PRO A 82 -12.59 37.61 -13.92
N ASP A 83 -13.77 38.23 -13.96
CA ASP A 83 -13.97 39.63 -13.58
C ASP A 83 -13.75 39.83 -12.05
N ALA A 84 -13.98 38.79 -11.22
CA ALA A 84 -13.64 38.80 -9.79
C ALA A 84 -13.42 37.36 -9.26
N ILE A 85 -12.76 37.27 -8.12
CA ILE A 85 -12.54 36.02 -7.38
C ILE A 85 -13.28 36.14 -6.04
N LEU A 86 -14.20 35.19 -5.76
CA LEU A 86 -14.77 34.99 -4.45
C LEU A 86 -13.98 33.86 -3.76
N ASN A 87 -13.09 34.21 -2.85
CA ASN A 87 -12.23 33.27 -2.14
C ASN A 87 -12.88 32.88 -0.80
N ILE A 88 -13.28 31.61 -0.64
CA ILE A 88 -13.82 31.10 0.60
C ILE A 88 -12.72 30.51 1.47
N ILE A 89 -12.63 30.94 2.72
CA ILE A 89 -11.67 30.49 3.70
C ILE A 89 -12.34 29.96 4.96
N ASP A 90 -11.73 28.98 5.60
CA ASP A 90 -12.19 28.43 6.88
C ASP A 90 -11.72 29.31 8.04
N GLY A 91 -12.67 29.94 8.74
CA GLY A 91 -12.38 30.80 9.90
C GLY A 91 -11.80 30.07 11.10
N THR A 92 -11.95 28.75 11.17
CA THR A 92 -11.37 27.95 12.24
C THR A 92 -9.89 27.64 11.97
N ASN A 93 -9.43 27.82 10.72
CA ASN A 93 -8.08 27.47 10.25
C ASN A 93 -7.51 28.53 9.29
N LEU A 94 -7.46 29.77 9.77
CA LEU A 94 -7.10 30.94 8.95
C LEU A 94 -5.71 30.85 8.33
N GLU A 95 -4.70 30.45 9.10
CA GLU A 95 -3.30 30.47 8.69
C GLU A 95 -3.07 29.77 7.36
N ARG A 96 -3.61 28.60 7.22
CA ARG A 96 -3.45 27.80 6.01
C ARG A 96 -4.28 28.32 4.84
N ASN A 97 -5.48 28.77 5.11
CA ASN A 97 -6.37 29.27 4.04
C ASN A 97 -5.84 30.59 3.45
N LEU A 98 -5.18 31.40 4.26
CA LEU A 98 -4.56 32.66 3.83
C LEU A 98 -3.38 32.44 2.89
N TYR A 99 -2.74 31.25 2.86
CA TYR A 99 -1.66 30.97 1.91
C TYR A 99 -2.15 31.03 0.44
N LEU A 100 -3.29 30.41 0.15
CA LEU A 100 -3.91 30.55 -1.17
C LEU A 100 -4.38 32.00 -1.41
N THR A 101 -4.93 32.65 -0.37
CA THR A 101 -5.41 34.03 -0.48
C THR A 101 -4.30 34.99 -0.90
N THR A 102 -3.09 34.89 -0.33
CA THR A 102 -1.94 35.73 -0.74
C THR A 102 -1.61 35.55 -2.23
N GLN A 103 -1.62 34.32 -2.72
CA GLN A 103 -1.36 34.04 -4.15
C GLN A 103 -2.48 34.57 -5.07
N LEU A 104 -3.74 34.53 -4.62
CA LEU A 104 -4.85 35.08 -5.40
C LEU A 104 -4.80 36.60 -5.47
N THR A 105 -4.39 37.28 -4.40
CA THR A 105 -4.22 38.75 -4.41
C THR A 105 -3.07 39.21 -5.32
N GLU A 106 -2.03 38.38 -5.51
CA GLU A 106 -0.90 38.63 -6.40
C GLU A 106 -1.31 38.66 -7.90
N LEU A 107 -2.43 38.04 -8.28
CA LEU A 107 -2.89 37.97 -9.68
C LEU A 107 -3.44 39.29 -10.24
N GLY A 108 -3.67 40.31 -9.40
CA GLY A 108 -4.27 41.60 -9.78
C GLY A 108 -5.73 41.47 -10.22
N ILE A 109 -6.40 40.37 -10.00
CA ILE A 109 -7.86 40.20 -10.21
C ILE A 109 -8.54 40.67 -8.92
N PRO A 110 -9.70 41.37 -8.98
CA PRO A 110 -10.45 41.74 -7.77
C PRO A 110 -10.82 40.52 -6.92
N VAL A 111 -10.39 40.51 -5.64
CA VAL A 111 -10.63 39.42 -4.71
C VAL A 111 -11.56 39.87 -3.59
N VAL A 112 -12.56 39.05 -3.28
CA VAL A 112 -13.38 39.18 -2.08
C VAL A 112 -13.20 37.91 -1.25
N VAL A 113 -12.86 38.07 0.03
CA VAL A 113 -12.63 36.95 0.95
C VAL A 113 -13.91 36.70 1.76
N ALA A 114 -14.43 35.50 1.70
CA ALA A 114 -15.57 35.04 2.51
C ALA A 114 -15.07 34.11 3.61
N ILE A 115 -15.08 34.56 4.86
CA ILE A 115 -14.69 33.76 6.02
C ILE A 115 -15.88 32.90 6.43
N ASN A 116 -15.77 31.61 6.18
CA ASN A 116 -16.82 30.63 6.50
C ASN A 116 -16.65 30.06 7.92
N MET A 117 -17.65 29.35 8.39
CA MET A 117 -17.70 28.73 9.74
C MET A 117 -17.62 29.75 10.88
N MET A 118 -18.06 30.98 10.66
CA MET A 118 -18.06 32.02 11.69
C MET A 118 -18.95 31.69 12.88
N ASP A 119 -19.97 30.86 12.69
CA ASP A 119 -20.79 30.32 13.78
C ASP A 119 -19.97 29.40 14.70
N VAL A 120 -19.05 28.61 14.17
CA VAL A 120 -18.13 27.76 14.94
C VAL A 120 -17.10 28.62 15.67
N VAL A 121 -16.49 29.60 14.98
CA VAL A 121 -15.53 30.55 15.58
C VAL A 121 -16.15 31.26 16.77
N LYS A 122 -17.36 31.81 16.60
CA LYS A 122 -18.10 32.49 17.69
C LYS A 122 -18.48 31.54 18.82
N LYS A 123 -18.87 30.29 18.51
CA LYS A 123 -19.17 29.25 19.52
C LYS A 123 -17.95 28.90 20.36
N ASN A 124 -16.77 28.86 19.77
CA ASN A 124 -15.50 28.63 20.47
C ASN A 124 -15.08 29.84 21.32
N GLY A 125 -15.71 31.00 21.13
CA GLY A 125 -15.38 32.24 21.80
C GLY A 125 -14.18 32.96 21.19
N ASP A 126 -13.73 32.56 20.03
CA ASP A 126 -12.68 33.20 19.25
C ASP A 126 -13.24 34.42 18.50
N SER A 127 -12.39 35.38 18.18
CA SER A 127 -12.78 36.58 17.41
C SER A 127 -11.77 36.88 16.31
N ILE A 128 -12.29 37.25 15.14
CA ILE A 128 -11.53 37.66 13.98
C ILE A 128 -11.86 39.12 13.70
N ASN A 129 -10.83 39.96 13.63
CA ASN A 129 -10.99 41.34 13.22
C ASN A 129 -10.98 41.44 11.69
N THR A 130 -12.17 41.36 11.09
CA THR A 130 -12.34 41.36 9.63
C THR A 130 -11.98 42.68 8.98
N GLN A 131 -12.02 43.81 9.70
CA GLN A 131 -11.63 45.09 9.19
C GLN A 131 -10.12 45.23 9.07
N GLU A 132 -9.38 44.77 10.06
CA GLU A 132 -7.93 44.69 10.04
C GLU A 132 -7.44 43.73 8.98
N LEU A 133 -8.06 42.55 8.90
CA LEU A 133 -7.73 41.57 7.89
C LEU A 133 -7.97 42.10 6.46
N ALA A 134 -9.05 42.86 6.26
CA ALA A 134 -9.35 43.47 4.96
C ALA A 134 -8.31 44.53 4.58
N ARG A 135 -7.83 45.31 5.56
CA ARG A 135 -6.79 46.34 5.35
C ARG A 135 -5.45 45.72 4.97
N GLU A 136 -5.03 44.71 5.70
CA GLU A 136 -3.75 44.02 5.49
C GLU A 136 -3.72 43.20 4.18
N LEU A 137 -4.85 42.58 3.79
CA LEU A 137 -4.96 41.83 2.53
C LEU A 137 -5.20 42.71 1.29
N GLY A 138 -5.58 43.98 1.51
CA GLY A 138 -5.93 44.90 0.42
C GLY A 138 -7.22 44.52 -0.32
N CYS A 139 -8.12 43.76 0.30
CA CYS A 139 -9.35 43.25 -0.31
C CYS A 139 -10.54 43.23 0.65
N LYS A 140 -11.76 43.13 0.16
CA LYS A 140 -12.96 43.06 0.99
C LYS A 140 -13.07 41.72 1.68
N VAL A 141 -13.40 41.74 2.98
CA VAL A 141 -13.62 40.53 3.80
C VAL A 141 -15.05 40.51 4.32
N VAL A 142 -15.73 39.39 4.19
CA VAL A 142 -17.12 39.18 4.60
C VAL A 142 -17.22 37.92 5.49
N GLU A 143 -17.92 38.02 6.61
CA GLU A 143 -18.22 36.88 7.47
C GLU A 143 -19.40 36.09 6.90
N ILE A 144 -19.28 34.76 6.79
CA ILE A 144 -20.35 33.89 6.32
C ILE A 144 -20.49 32.62 7.18
N SER A 145 -21.66 31.99 7.10
CA SER A 145 -21.89 30.60 7.46
C SER A 145 -22.63 29.95 6.30
N ALA A 146 -21.90 29.25 5.42
CA ALA A 146 -22.46 28.65 4.23
C ALA A 146 -23.54 27.61 4.55
N LEU A 147 -23.39 26.89 5.69
CA LEU A 147 -24.34 25.90 6.16
C LEU A 147 -25.67 26.51 6.64
N LYS A 148 -25.62 27.68 7.30
CA LYS A 148 -26.80 28.42 7.78
C LYS A 148 -27.38 29.38 6.76
N GLY A 149 -26.63 29.71 5.73
CA GLY A 149 -27.00 30.69 4.72
C GLY A 149 -26.71 32.14 5.12
N ASP A 150 -26.11 32.38 6.29
CA ASP A 150 -25.80 33.72 6.80
C ASP A 150 -24.69 34.37 5.98
N GLY A 151 -24.86 35.62 5.54
CA GLY A 151 -23.85 36.40 4.84
C GLY A 151 -23.55 35.95 3.39
N VAL A 152 -24.12 34.86 2.92
CA VAL A 152 -23.84 34.22 1.62
C VAL A 152 -24.11 35.17 0.45
N MET A 153 -25.29 35.76 0.42
CA MET A 153 -25.68 36.73 -0.65
C MET A 153 -24.87 38.02 -0.58
N LEU A 154 -24.56 38.49 0.63
CA LEU A 154 -23.72 39.67 0.83
C LEU A 154 -22.32 39.45 0.22
N ALA A 155 -21.70 38.30 0.42
CA ALA A 155 -20.40 37.96 -0.17
C ALA A 155 -20.46 37.94 -1.72
N ALA A 156 -21.53 37.42 -2.29
CA ALA A 156 -21.73 37.43 -3.74
C ALA A 156 -21.93 38.85 -4.29
N GLU A 157 -22.75 39.68 -3.63
CA GLU A 157 -22.97 41.07 -4.03
C GLU A 157 -21.69 41.90 -3.94
N GLU A 158 -20.86 41.70 -2.91
CA GLU A 158 -19.54 42.35 -2.82
C GLU A 158 -18.60 41.88 -3.95
N ALA A 159 -18.65 40.59 -4.35
CA ALA A 159 -17.87 40.09 -5.49
C ALA A 159 -18.36 40.71 -6.81
N VAL A 160 -19.66 40.89 -7.00
CA VAL A 160 -20.21 41.61 -8.18
C VAL A 160 -19.78 43.08 -8.19
N ARG A 161 -19.78 43.74 -7.03
CA ARG A 161 -19.29 45.14 -6.93
C ARG A 161 -17.80 45.20 -7.27
N ALA A 162 -16.99 44.28 -6.76
CA ALA A 162 -15.56 44.23 -7.04
C ALA A 162 -15.30 44.02 -8.55
N ALA A 163 -16.09 43.16 -9.21
CA ALA A 163 -16.00 42.92 -10.65
C ALA A 163 -16.25 44.18 -11.49
N ASN A 164 -17.04 45.11 -11.01
CA ASN A 164 -17.42 46.32 -11.74
C ASN A 164 -16.49 47.55 -11.53
N GLY A 165 -15.49 47.50 -10.67
CA GLY A 165 -14.67 48.66 -10.45
C GLY A 165 -13.46 48.47 -9.51
N GLY A 166 -13.21 47.27 -9.06
CA GLY A 166 -12.12 46.98 -8.14
C GLY A 166 -10.84 46.50 -8.83
N LYS A 167 -9.70 46.87 -8.23
CA LYS A 167 -8.41 46.17 -8.42
C LYS A 167 -7.95 45.75 -7.06
N THR A 168 -7.39 44.54 -6.94
CA THR A 168 -6.71 44.10 -5.72
C THR A 168 -5.22 44.31 -5.94
N VAL A 169 -4.60 45.09 -5.06
CA VAL A 169 -3.16 45.27 -5.05
C VAL A 169 -2.61 44.46 -3.85
N PRO A 170 -1.65 43.58 -4.07
CA PRO A 170 -1.07 42.82 -2.97
C PRO A 170 -0.35 43.77 -2.00
N MET A 171 -0.66 43.69 -0.71
CA MET A 171 -0.09 44.56 0.32
C MET A 171 1.14 43.97 0.98
N HIS A 172 1.45 42.70 0.74
CA HIS A 172 2.59 42.03 1.34
C HIS A 172 3.89 42.34 0.59
N THR A 173 4.93 42.55 1.36
CA THR A 173 6.33 42.70 0.93
C THR A 173 7.16 41.58 1.55
N PHE A 174 8.13 41.08 0.78
CA PHE A 174 9.04 40.04 1.25
C PHE A 174 10.26 40.66 1.97
N SER A 175 11.17 39.83 2.47
CA SER A 175 12.43 40.30 3.05
C SER A 175 13.26 41.08 2.03
N GLY A 176 14.17 41.96 2.51
CA GLY A 176 14.94 42.87 1.68
C GLY A 176 15.64 42.21 0.48
N PRO A 177 16.38 41.09 0.66
CA PRO A 177 17.06 40.43 -0.46
C PRO A 177 16.10 39.87 -1.51
N VAL A 178 14.96 39.33 -1.09
CA VAL A 178 13.94 38.77 -1.98
C VAL A 178 13.22 39.89 -2.71
N GLU A 179 12.81 40.91 -2.01
CA GLU A 179 12.11 42.09 -2.59
C GLU A 179 12.96 42.80 -3.63
N HIS A 180 14.29 42.97 -3.34
CA HIS A 180 15.25 43.55 -4.28
C HIS A 180 15.36 42.73 -5.57
N ALA A 181 15.48 41.39 -5.45
CA ALA A 181 15.54 40.53 -6.62
C ALA A 181 14.22 40.56 -7.43
N ILE A 182 13.06 40.57 -6.76
CA ILE A 182 11.75 40.70 -7.43
C ILE A 182 11.60 42.00 -8.16
N ALA A 183 11.99 43.12 -7.56
CA ALA A 183 11.94 44.43 -8.20
C ALA A 183 12.84 44.51 -9.44
N HIS A 184 14.05 43.94 -9.39
CA HIS A 184 14.91 43.83 -10.58
C HIS A 184 14.26 42.97 -11.69
N ILE A 185 13.57 41.86 -11.32
CA ILE A 185 12.87 41.02 -12.29
C ILE A 185 11.69 41.81 -12.91
N GLU A 186 10.95 42.57 -12.09
CA GLU A 186 9.85 43.42 -12.56
C GLU A 186 10.34 44.42 -13.64
N GLU A 187 11.46 45.08 -13.36
CA GLU A 187 12.04 46.05 -14.27
C GLU A 187 12.66 45.39 -15.53
N ALA A 188 13.41 44.31 -15.36
CA ALA A 188 14.18 43.70 -16.44
C ALA A 188 13.37 42.82 -17.38
N ALA A 189 12.37 42.10 -16.88
CA ALA A 189 11.71 41.05 -17.64
C ALA A 189 10.21 41.25 -17.90
N VAL A 190 9.48 41.97 -17.01
CA VAL A 190 8.02 42.05 -17.08
C VAL A 190 7.46 43.47 -17.12
N HIS A 191 8.27 44.51 -17.22
CA HIS A 191 7.85 45.92 -17.25
C HIS A 191 6.88 46.24 -18.43
N THR A 192 6.89 45.46 -19.49
CA THR A 192 5.98 45.62 -20.67
C THR A 192 4.60 45.03 -20.41
N MET A 193 4.42 44.28 -19.32
CA MET A 193 3.13 43.70 -18.95
C MET A 193 2.27 44.72 -18.19
N PRO A 194 0.93 44.46 -18.10
CA PRO A 194 0.05 45.23 -17.24
C PRO A 194 0.59 45.26 -15.80
N GLU A 195 0.61 46.42 -15.16
CA GLU A 195 1.15 46.68 -13.82
C GLU A 195 0.64 45.67 -12.79
N GLU A 196 -0.67 45.36 -12.88
CA GLU A 196 -1.33 44.38 -11.98
C GLU A 196 -0.85 42.94 -12.13
N GLN A 197 -0.10 42.59 -13.19
CA GLN A 197 0.41 41.25 -13.44
C GLN A 197 1.90 41.11 -13.13
N GLN A 198 2.63 42.21 -13.15
CA GLN A 198 4.10 42.21 -13.04
C GLN A 198 4.58 41.46 -11.80
N ARG A 199 3.96 41.74 -10.65
CA ARG A 199 4.30 41.10 -9.37
C ARG A 199 4.22 39.59 -9.41
N TRP A 200 3.13 39.06 -9.91
CA TRP A 200 2.92 37.60 -9.96
C TRP A 200 3.93 36.93 -10.90
N TYR A 201 4.16 37.52 -12.07
CA TYR A 201 5.14 37.00 -13.02
C TYR A 201 6.57 37.10 -12.48
N ALA A 202 6.93 38.17 -11.81
CA ALA A 202 8.25 38.33 -11.19
C ALA A 202 8.50 37.28 -10.11
N ILE A 203 7.51 37.02 -9.25
CA ILE A 203 7.59 35.97 -8.24
C ILE A 203 7.77 34.60 -8.90
N LYS A 204 7.04 34.31 -9.98
CA LYS A 204 7.17 33.03 -10.70
C LYS A 204 8.50 32.86 -11.43
N ILE A 205 9.08 33.94 -11.93
CA ILE A 205 10.44 33.92 -12.49
C ILE A 205 11.46 33.68 -11.38
N PHE A 206 11.31 34.33 -10.23
CA PHE A 206 12.16 34.08 -9.05
C PHE A 206 12.09 32.63 -8.59
N GLU A 207 10.90 32.02 -8.55
CA GLU A 207 10.68 30.60 -8.24
C GLU A 207 11.18 29.66 -9.36
N ARG A 208 11.67 30.16 -10.49
CA ARG A 208 12.06 29.42 -11.70
C ARG A 208 10.94 28.53 -12.24
N ASP A 209 9.69 28.98 -12.24
CA ASP A 209 8.54 28.22 -12.75
C ASP A 209 8.68 27.97 -14.26
N ASP A 210 9.02 26.74 -14.64
CA ASP A 210 9.27 26.32 -16.02
C ASP A 210 8.11 26.63 -16.97
N LYS A 211 6.87 26.57 -16.49
CA LYS A 211 5.68 26.83 -17.32
C LYS A 211 5.53 28.31 -17.63
N VAL A 212 5.88 29.18 -16.71
CA VAL A 212 5.88 30.60 -16.92
C VAL A 212 7.06 31.01 -17.81
N LEU A 213 8.25 30.52 -17.50
CA LEU A 213 9.45 30.77 -18.30
C LEU A 213 9.31 30.31 -19.76
N SER A 214 8.65 29.17 -20.01
CA SER A 214 8.40 28.66 -21.36
C SER A 214 7.40 29.48 -22.19
N GLN A 215 6.59 30.32 -21.56
CA GLN A 215 5.63 31.21 -22.21
C GLN A 215 6.16 32.63 -22.43
N MET A 216 7.28 32.95 -21.79
CA MET A 216 7.92 34.26 -21.88
C MET A 216 9.15 34.19 -22.79
N ASN A 217 9.37 35.24 -23.54
CA ASN A 217 10.53 35.37 -24.40
C ASN A 217 11.53 36.34 -23.78
N ILE A 218 12.23 35.88 -22.74
CA ILE A 218 13.23 36.69 -22.03
C ILE A 218 14.58 36.51 -22.71
N PRO A 219 15.30 37.59 -23.06
CA PRO A 219 16.65 37.52 -23.63
C PRO A 219 17.63 36.80 -22.71
N ALA A 220 18.56 36.04 -23.29
CA ALA A 220 19.46 35.21 -22.53
C ALA A 220 20.41 35.98 -21.59
N ASP A 221 20.78 37.18 -21.95
CA ASP A 221 21.58 38.10 -21.14
C ASP A 221 20.81 38.64 -19.91
N VAL A 222 19.56 39.01 -20.10
CA VAL A 222 18.64 39.37 -19.02
C VAL A 222 18.42 38.20 -18.08
N MET A 223 18.23 37.02 -18.63
CA MET A 223 18.03 35.81 -17.82
C MET A 223 19.25 35.44 -16.98
N ALA A 224 20.47 35.65 -17.52
CA ALA A 224 21.71 35.43 -16.78
C ALA A 224 21.85 36.40 -15.60
N HIS A 225 21.46 37.67 -15.77
CA HIS A 225 21.50 38.69 -14.71
C HIS A 225 20.46 38.40 -13.60
N ILE A 226 19.23 38.04 -13.98
CA ILE A 226 18.20 37.63 -13.03
C ILE A 226 18.65 36.40 -12.20
N GLU A 227 19.30 35.41 -12.86
CA GLU A 227 19.80 34.21 -12.20
C GLU A 227 20.92 34.55 -11.16
N GLU A 228 21.73 35.60 -11.39
CA GLU A 228 22.70 36.07 -10.40
C GLU A 228 22.01 36.65 -9.15
N ASP A 229 20.96 37.43 -9.34
CA ASP A 229 20.18 38.02 -8.22
C ASP A 229 19.47 36.92 -7.41
N ILE A 230 18.87 35.92 -8.09
CA ILE A 230 18.23 34.77 -7.42
C ILE A 230 19.27 33.99 -6.59
N LYS A 231 20.42 33.69 -7.17
CA LYS A 231 21.51 32.99 -6.46
C LYS A 231 22.06 33.75 -5.29
N ALA A 232 22.11 35.09 -5.38
CA ALA A 232 22.52 35.93 -4.27
C ALA A 232 21.54 35.81 -3.11
N ALA A 233 20.23 35.86 -3.37
CA ALA A 233 19.18 35.68 -2.37
C ALA A 233 19.20 34.25 -1.77
N GLU A 234 19.34 33.19 -2.59
CA GLU A 234 19.47 31.82 -2.14
C GLU A 234 20.68 31.61 -1.22
N LYS A 235 21.81 32.22 -1.54
CA LYS A 235 23.02 32.14 -0.73
C LYS A 235 22.89 32.89 0.59
N GLU A 236 22.20 33.99 0.61
CA GLU A 236 21.99 34.80 1.82
C GLU A 236 21.03 34.14 2.80
N LEU A 237 19.97 33.48 2.27
CA LEU A 237 18.91 32.85 3.06
C LEU A 237 19.11 31.35 3.27
N ASP A 238 20.17 30.77 2.67
CA ASP A 238 20.57 29.34 2.78
C ASP A 238 19.44 28.36 2.43
N ASP A 239 18.63 28.71 1.41
CA ASP A 239 17.51 27.88 0.93
C ASP A 239 17.29 28.08 -0.57
N ASP A 240 16.49 27.20 -1.21
CA ASP A 240 16.10 27.35 -2.62
C ASP A 240 15.02 28.42 -2.81
N ALA A 241 14.94 28.97 -4.02
CA ALA A 241 14.06 30.11 -4.33
C ALA A 241 12.57 29.84 -4.05
N GLU A 242 12.10 28.60 -4.28
CA GLU A 242 10.69 28.23 -4.03
C GLU A 242 10.41 28.13 -2.53
N SER A 243 11.31 27.52 -1.78
CA SER A 243 11.24 27.43 -0.31
C SER A 243 11.31 28.79 0.35
N ILE A 244 12.15 29.70 -0.16
CA ILE A 244 12.26 31.09 0.30
C ILE A 244 10.92 31.81 0.16
N ILE A 245 10.32 31.83 -1.02
CA ILE A 245 9.02 32.51 -1.24
C ILE A 245 7.92 31.89 -0.38
N THR A 246 7.94 30.56 -0.23
CA THR A 246 6.98 29.87 0.64
C THR A 246 7.16 30.28 2.10
N GLY A 247 8.39 30.32 2.57
CA GLY A 247 8.73 30.76 3.93
C GLY A 247 8.32 32.20 4.20
N GLU A 248 8.62 33.10 3.29
CA GLU A 248 8.26 34.51 3.38
C GLU A 248 6.74 34.74 3.45
N ARG A 249 5.95 34.01 2.63
CA ARG A 249 4.48 34.05 2.73
C ARG A 249 3.97 33.58 4.09
N TYR A 250 4.55 32.54 4.67
CA TYR A 250 4.17 32.08 6.01
C TYR A 250 4.56 33.08 7.10
N VAL A 251 5.71 33.76 7.01
CA VAL A 251 6.11 34.80 7.93
C VAL A 251 5.11 35.96 7.90
N TYR A 252 4.72 36.39 6.70
CA TYR A 252 3.69 37.44 6.53
C TYR A 252 2.35 37.01 7.14
N ILE A 253 1.87 35.79 6.82
CA ILE A 253 0.61 35.25 7.34
C ILE A 253 0.64 35.18 8.88
N ALA A 254 1.72 34.70 9.45
CA ALA A 254 1.87 34.64 10.91
C ALA A 254 1.78 36.00 11.59
N GLN A 255 2.37 37.05 10.98
CA GLN A 255 2.27 38.41 11.46
C GLN A 255 0.83 38.95 11.37
N LEU A 256 0.17 38.70 10.23
CA LEU A 256 -1.21 39.10 9.97
C LEU A 256 -2.18 38.46 10.97
N ILE A 257 -2.07 37.16 11.21
CA ILE A 257 -2.91 36.44 12.18
C ILE A 257 -2.71 36.97 13.60
N LYS A 258 -1.48 37.24 13.98
CA LYS A 258 -1.19 37.76 15.30
C LYS A 258 -1.90 39.11 15.56
N GLY A 259 -2.10 39.91 14.51
CA GLY A 259 -2.84 41.20 14.57
C GLY A 259 -4.37 41.00 14.55
N CYS A 260 -4.87 40.09 13.75
CA CYS A 260 -6.29 39.99 13.39
C CYS A 260 -7.09 38.93 14.17
N TYR A 261 -6.45 37.89 14.71
CA TYR A 261 -7.10 36.73 15.32
C TYR A 261 -6.82 36.64 16.82
N LYS A 262 -7.88 36.67 17.62
CA LYS A 262 -7.78 36.52 19.08
C LYS A 262 -8.44 35.22 19.50
N LYS A 263 -7.64 34.23 19.94
CA LYS A 263 -8.13 33.00 20.59
C LYS A 263 -8.45 33.28 22.06
N LYS A 264 -9.64 32.92 22.50
CA LYS A 264 -10.06 33.03 23.91
C LYS A 264 -9.23 32.12 24.83
N SER A 265 -8.68 31.04 24.27
CA SER A 265 -7.90 30.02 25.00
C SER A 265 -6.41 30.03 24.64
N ALA A 266 -5.80 31.19 24.44
CA ALA A 266 -4.39 31.33 24.02
C ALA A 266 -3.37 30.70 25.00
N GLU A 267 -3.76 30.44 26.27
CA GLU A 267 -2.83 29.91 27.29
C GLU A 267 -2.90 28.40 27.52
N LYS A 268 -3.91 27.71 26.98
CA LYS A 268 -4.02 26.23 27.11
C LYS A 268 -3.85 25.55 25.78
N LEU A 269 -2.69 24.88 25.60
CA LEU A 269 -2.51 23.91 24.52
C LEU A 269 -3.70 22.96 24.46
N SER A 270 -4.28 22.76 23.29
CA SER A 270 -5.33 21.76 23.11
C SER A 270 -4.81 20.36 23.47
N VAL A 271 -5.70 19.44 23.77
CA VAL A 271 -5.31 18.05 24.04
C VAL A 271 -4.55 17.48 22.83
N SER A 272 -4.98 17.83 21.62
CA SER A 272 -4.29 17.45 20.37
C SER A 272 -2.86 17.99 20.32
N ASP A 273 -2.65 19.26 20.65
CA ASP A 273 -1.30 19.87 20.63
C ASP A 273 -0.35 19.21 21.66
N LYS A 274 -0.89 18.78 22.81
CA LYS A 274 -0.11 18.08 23.82
C LYS A 274 0.31 16.68 23.35
N ILE A 275 -0.60 15.95 22.70
CA ILE A 275 -0.33 14.65 22.10
C ILE A 275 0.68 14.82 20.97
N ASP A 276 0.51 15.82 20.12
CA ASP A 276 1.39 16.09 18.98
C ASP A 276 2.82 16.39 19.43
N LYS A 277 3.04 17.12 20.53
CA LYS A 277 4.39 17.33 21.08
C LYS A 277 5.15 16.03 21.38
N VAL A 278 4.42 14.96 21.72
CA VAL A 278 5.01 13.66 22.04
C VAL A 278 5.12 12.82 20.76
N VAL A 279 4.04 12.71 20.00
CA VAL A 279 3.93 11.82 18.84
C VAL A 279 4.74 12.32 17.64
N THR A 280 4.84 13.64 17.45
CA THR A 280 5.65 14.23 16.36
C THR A 280 7.08 14.57 16.80
N ASN A 281 7.47 14.22 18.04
CA ASN A 281 8.82 14.43 18.52
C ASN A 281 9.84 13.67 17.68
N ARG A 282 10.95 14.30 17.36
CA ARG A 282 12.01 13.76 16.48
C ARG A 282 12.56 12.40 16.92
N TRP A 283 12.65 12.16 18.24
CA TRP A 283 13.22 10.94 18.81
C TRP A 283 12.18 9.95 19.30
N LEU A 284 11.06 10.44 19.84
CA LEU A 284 9.99 9.61 20.38
C LEU A 284 8.97 9.18 19.33
N GLY A 285 8.80 9.97 18.25
CA GLY A 285 7.79 9.70 17.23
C GLY A 285 7.99 8.35 16.54
N LEU A 286 9.23 7.97 16.20
CA LEU A 286 9.53 6.70 15.55
C LEU A 286 9.31 5.47 16.45
N PRO A 287 9.80 5.42 17.72
CA PRO A 287 9.46 4.34 18.65
C PRO A 287 7.97 4.21 18.95
N ILE A 288 7.26 5.32 19.16
CA ILE A 288 5.81 5.30 19.40
C ILE A 288 5.09 4.71 18.18
N PHE A 289 5.49 5.14 16.99
CA PHE A 289 4.97 4.61 15.76
C PHE A 289 5.21 3.09 15.65
N ALA A 290 6.43 2.62 15.91
CA ALA A 290 6.76 1.20 15.89
C ALA A 290 5.89 0.41 16.89
N ALA A 291 5.67 0.93 18.10
CA ALA A 291 4.81 0.30 19.10
C ALA A 291 3.33 0.23 18.69
N VAL A 292 2.79 1.32 18.13
CA VAL A 292 1.40 1.37 17.63
C VAL A 292 1.20 0.38 16.49
N MET A 293 2.14 0.34 15.54
CA MET A 293 2.04 -0.58 14.39
C MET A 293 2.24 -2.03 14.80
N PHE A 294 3.16 -2.30 15.74
CA PHE A 294 3.29 -3.63 16.32
C PHE A 294 1.96 -4.10 16.94
N LEU A 295 1.30 -3.24 17.72
CA LEU A 295 0.00 -3.56 18.31
C LEU A 295 -1.07 -3.84 17.23
N VAL A 296 -1.12 -3.01 16.18
CA VAL A 296 -2.07 -3.20 15.07
C VAL A 296 -1.83 -4.54 14.36
N TYR A 297 -0.57 -4.84 14.04
CA TYR A 297 -0.23 -6.11 13.39
C TYR A 297 -0.42 -7.31 14.30
N TRP A 298 -0.08 -7.19 15.58
CA TRP A 298 -0.32 -8.27 16.55
C TRP A 298 -1.81 -8.60 16.68
N ILE A 299 -2.68 -7.58 16.73
CA ILE A 299 -4.14 -7.81 16.75
C ILE A 299 -4.61 -8.42 15.43
N ALA A 300 -4.17 -7.87 14.29
CA ALA A 300 -4.67 -8.26 12.98
C ALA A 300 -4.10 -9.59 12.47
N MET A 301 -2.89 -9.97 12.89
CA MET A 301 -2.21 -11.16 12.37
C MET A 301 -2.14 -12.32 13.38
N VAL A 302 -2.15 -12.02 14.68
CA VAL A 302 -1.95 -13.04 15.71
C VAL A 302 -3.18 -13.20 16.59
N ALA A 303 -3.62 -12.14 17.27
CA ALA A 303 -4.62 -12.28 18.33
C ALA A 303 -6.05 -12.56 17.82
N VAL A 304 -6.42 -11.97 16.69
CA VAL A 304 -7.78 -12.08 16.13
C VAL A 304 -7.75 -12.59 14.69
N GLY A 305 -6.76 -12.17 13.91
CA GLY A 305 -6.70 -12.49 12.49
C GLY A 305 -6.38 -13.95 12.22
N ALA A 306 -5.37 -14.55 12.86
CA ALA A 306 -5.03 -15.95 12.69
C ALA A 306 -6.20 -16.87 13.08
N PRO A 307 -6.75 -16.83 14.31
CA PRO A 307 -7.86 -17.72 14.67
C PRO A 307 -9.10 -17.57 13.76
N ALA A 308 -9.33 -16.36 13.23
CA ALA A 308 -10.45 -16.14 12.31
C ALA A 308 -10.16 -16.66 10.89
N THR A 309 -8.89 -16.67 10.49
CA THR A 309 -8.43 -17.24 9.22
C THR A 309 -8.40 -18.76 9.28
N ASP A 310 -7.91 -19.35 10.36
CA ASP A 310 -7.90 -20.79 10.60
C ASP A 310 -9.34 -21.32 10.59
N TRP A 311 -10.26 -20.65 11.33
CA TRP A 311 -11.67 -21.00 11.26
C TRP A 311 -12.25 -20.90 9.83
N ALA A 312 -11.80 -19.95 9.02
CA ALA A 312 -12.30 -19.81 7.65
C ALA A 312 -11.67 -20.85 6.70
N ASN A 313 -10.37 -21.13 6.84
CA ASN A 313 -9.66 -22.10 5.98
C ASN A 313 -10.03 -23.53 6.34
N ASP A 314 -9.84 -23.91 7.61
CA ASP A 314 -9.99 -25.31 8.03
C ASP A 314 -11.45 -25.65 8.30
N GLY A 315 -12.22 -24.67 8.82
CA GLY A 315 -13.64 -24.82 9.08
C GLY A 315 -14.51 -24.66 7.85
N VAL A 316 -14.59 -23.42 7.30
CA VAL A 316 -15.55 -23.11 6.22
C VAL A 316 -15.13 -23.69 4.88
N PHE A 317 -13.84 -23.59 4.56
CA PHE A 317 -13.26 -24.06 3.28
C PHE A 317 -12.38 -25.29 3.42
N GLY A 318 -12.29 -25.90 4.60
CA GLY A 318 -11.70 -27.20 4.87
C GLY A 318 -12.76 -28.24 5.25
N ASP A 319 -12.45 -29.04 6.27
CA ASP A 319 -13.28 -30.19 6.65
C ASP A 319 -14.55 -29.81 7.42
N GLY A 320 -14.52 -28.73 8.20
CA GLY A 320 -15.66 -28.26 8.96
C GLY A 320 -15.32 -27.68 10.31
N TRP A 321 -16.33 -27.33 11.09
CA TRP A 321 -16.11 -26.75 12.44
C TRP A 321 -17.26 -27.08 13.41
N HIS A 322 -16.95 -27.07 14.70
CA HIS A 322 -17.98 -27.17 15.74
C HIS A 322 -18.70 -25.83 15.92
N LEU A 323 -20.04 -25.82 15.75
CA LEU A 323 -20.86 -24.61 15.85
C LEU A 323 -20.74 -24.01 17.26
N LEU A 324 -20.30 -22.74 17.34
CA LEU A 324 -20.02 -22.03 18.58
C LEU A 324 -19.01 -22.72 19.50
N GLY A 325 -18.19 -23.63 18.98
CA GLY A 325 -17.21 -24.37 19.77
C GLY A 325 -17.82 -25.50 20.63
N ILE A 326 -19.10 -25.87 20.37
CA ILE A 326 -19.76 -26.92 21.14
C ILE A 326 -19.21 -28.28 20.69
N GLY A 327 -18.47 -28.97 21.58
CA GLY A 327 -17.82 -30.24 21.31
C GLY A 327 -16.36 -30.13 20.89
N SER A 328 -15.89 -28.94 20.47
CA SER A 328 -14.51 -28.73 20.02
C SER A 328 -13.46 -29.13 21.06
N LYS A 329 -13.71 -28.85 22.33
CA LYS A 329 -12.77 -29.20 23.39
C LYS A 329 -12.66 -30.73 23.60
N GLU A 330 -13.79 -31.43 23.61
CA GLU A 330 -13.85 -32.89 23.75
C GLU A 330 -13.20 -33.58 22.57
N TYR A 331 -13.49 -33.10 21.36
CA TYR A 331 -12.87 -33.61 20.12
C TYR A 331 -11.35 -33.41 20.16
N ASN A 332 -10.88 -32.20 20.47
CA ASN A 332 -9.43 -31.93 20.48
C ASN A 332 -8.70 -32.80 21.52
N GLU A 333 -9.27 -33.00 22.71
CA GLU A 333 -8.67 -33.87 23.72
C GLU A 333 -8.52 -35.31 23.19
N VAL A 334 -9.55 -35.85 22.53
CA VAL A 334 -9.51 -37.21 22.00
C VAL A 334 -8.60 -37.31 20.78
N ASN A 335 -8.61 -36.32 19.92
CA ASN A 335 -7.74 -36.27 18.74
C ASN A 335 -6.26 -36.11 19.12
N ASP A 336 -5.95 -35.30 20.13
CA ASP A 336 -4.59 -35.15 20.66
C ASP A 336 -4.09 -36.49 21.25
N GLU A 337 -4.95 -37.23 21.99
CA GLU A 337 -4.63 -38.55 22.50
C GLU A 337 -4.42 -39.56 21.36
N TYR A 338 -5.27 -39.56 20.34
CA TYR A 338 -5.12 -40.42 19.19
C TYR A 338 -3.82 -40.12 18.42
N THR A 339 -3.56 -38.86 18.13
CA THR A 339 -2.34 -38.44 17.41
C THR A 339 -1.08 -38.82 18.20
N ALA A 340 -1.08 -38.58 19.52
CA ALA A 340 0.04 -38.98 20.38
C ALA A 340 0.24 -40.51 20.38
N ALA A 341 -0.85 -41.28 20.33
CA ALA A 341 -0.76 -42.73 20.29
C ALA A 341 -0.16 -43.22 18.95
N ILE A 342 -0.62 -42.71 17.83
CA ILE A 342 -0.05 -43.02 16.53
C ILE A 342 1.42 -42.64 16.44
N GLN A 343 1.79 -41.45 16.85
CA GLN A 343 3.19 -40.95 16.85
C GLN A 343 4.09 -41.80 17.76
N ALA A 344 3.60 -42.23 18.92
CA ALA A 344 4.36 -43.08 19.80
C ALA A 344 4.64 -44.46 19.19
N VAL A 345 3.67 -45.02 18.48
CA VAL A 345 3.84 -46.31 17.81
C VAL A 345 4.70 -46.19 16.57
N ASP A 346 4.49 -45.19 15.78
CA ASP A 346 5.28 -44.88 14.58
C ASP A 346 6.78 -44.72 14.92
N ALA A 347 7.11 -43.99 15.99
CA ALA A 347 8.47 -43.81 16.43
C ALA A 347 9.24 -45.14 16.68
N PHE A 348 8.56 -46.18 17.14
CA PHE A 348 9.18 -47.44 17.48
C PHE A 348 9.07 -48.54 16.40
N LEU A 349 8.00 -48.52 15.61
CA LEU A 349 7.69 -49.53 14.62
C LEU A 349 7.74 -49.05 13.16
N GLY A 350 7.74 -47.71 12.91
CA GLY A 350 7.61 -47.17 11.57
C GLY A 350 6.27 -47.57 10.92
N LEU A 351 5.18 -47.45 11.70
CA LEU A 351 3.85 -47.89 11.28
C LEU A 351 3.17 -46.79 10.49
N ASP A 352 2.93 -47.04 9.21
CA ASP A 352 2.13 -46.19 8.35
C ASP A 352 0.66 -46.64 8.35
N THR A 353 -0.20 -45.89 9.05
CA THR A 353 -1.64 -46.19 9.18
C THR A 353 -2.43 -45.70 7.95
N GLU A 354 -1.85 -44.94 7.05
CA GLU A 354 -2.48 -44.44 5.82
C GLU A 354 -2.17 -45.28 4.60
N ALA A 355 -1.34 -46.32 4.75
CA ALA A 355 -0.99 -47.21 3.64
C ALA A 355 -2.22 -48.00 3.13
N GLU A 356 -2.37 -48.11 1.79
CA GLU A 356 -3.51 -48.82 1.16
C GLU A 356 -3.66 -50.27 1.59
N ASP A 357 -2.60 -50.91 2.07
CA ASP A 357 -2.53 -52.27 2.54
C ASP A 357 -2.44 -52.42 4.08
N PHE A 358 -2.78 -51.37 4.82
CA PHE A 358 -2.75 -51.35 6.27
C PHE A 358 -3.70 -52.41 6.88
N ASP A 359 -3.17 -53.34 7.64
CA ASP A 359 -3.94 -54.37 8.38
C ASP A 359 -3.88 -54.07 9.90
N ALA A 360 -4.94 -53.50 10.44
CA ALA A 360 -5.07 -53.17 11.84
C ALA A 360 -4.85 -54.34 12.82
N ALA A 361 -5.30 -55.57 12.40
CA ALA A 361 -5.13 -56.75 13.24
C ALA A 361 -3.67 -57.24 13.27
N ALA A 362 -2.97 -57.17 12.16
CA ALA A 362 -1.54 -57.49 12.05
C ALA A 362 -0.71 -56.45 12.82
N ALA A 363 -0.98 -55.14 12.64
CA ALA A 363 -0.34 -54.04 13.34
C ALA A 363 -0.45 -54.17 14.85
N LEU A 364 -1.67 -54.47 15.35
CA LEU A 364 -1.89 -54.64 16.80
C LEU A 364 -1.14 -55.89 17.34
N ALA A 365 -1.00 -56.96 16.58
CA ALA A 365 -0.23 -58.13 16.97
C ALA A 365 1.28 -57.84 17.02
N ASP A 366 1.80 -57.08 16.08
CA ASP A 366 3.20 -56.64 16.01
C ASP A 366 3.53 -55.68 17.17
N MET A 367 2.65 -54.70 17.45
CA MET A 367 2.76 -53.78 18.57
C MET A 367 2.85 -54.51 19.93
N LYS A 368 2.02 -55.55 20.14
CA LYS A 368 2.05 -56.35 21.37
C LYS A 368 3.26 -57.27 21.47
N ALA A 369 3.82 -57.67 20.36
CA ALA A 369 5.01 -58.53 20.31
C ALA A 369 6.32 -57.73 20.40
N PHE A 370 6.25 -56.41 20.17
CA PHE A 370 7.44 -55.55 20.12
C PHE A 370 8.16 -55.45 21.44
N THR A 371 9.48 -55.58 21.38
CA THR A 371 10.35 -55.38 22.53
C THR A 371 11.43 -54.38 22.17
N PRO A 372 11.50 -53.25 22.84
CA PRO A 372 12.37 -52.15 22.42
C PRO A 372 13.85 -52.48 22.68
N SER A 373 14.71 -51.99 21.80
CA SER A 373 16.15 -52.00 21.98
C SER A 373 16.67 -50.74 22.74
N SER A 374 15.82 -49.71 22.86
CA SER A 374 16.07 -48.44 23.54
C SER A 374 14.78 -47.99 24.25
N ASP A 375 14.89 -47.23 25.34
CA ASP A 375 13.74 -46.59 26.01
C ASP A 375 13.20 -45.37 25.28
N THR A 376 13.89 -44.89 24.24
CA THR A 376 13.49 -43.73 23.43
C THR A 376 13.64 -44.03 21.94
N ALA A 377 12.73 -43.52 21.15
CA ALA A 377 12.77 -43.49 19.70
C ALA A 377 12.37 -42.08 19.19
N THR A 378 12.61 -41.83 17.94
CA THR A 378 12.23 -40.53 17.37
C THR A 378 11.29 -40.73 16.19
N VAL A 379 10.33 -39.82 16.05
CA VAL A 379 9.42 -39.72 14.93
C VAL A 379 9.50 -38.31 14.32
N ASP A 380 9.50 -38.27 13.01
CA ASP A 380 9.48 -37.01 12.26
C ASP A 380 8.02 -36.67 11.94
N VAL A 381 7.54 -35.56 12.51
CA VAL A 381 6.18 -35.05 12.31
C VAL A 381 6.26 -33.85 11.40
N GLU A 382 5.54 -33.89 10.27
CA GLU A 382 5.46 -32.78 9.31
C GLU A 382 4.40 -31.76 9.76
N ASP A 383 4.78 -30.48 9.80
CA ASP A 383 3.87 -29.36 10.06
C ASP A 383 3.10 -29.03 8.76
N GLU A 384 1.80 -29.13 8.78
CA GLU A 384 0.93 -28.99 7.60
C GLU A 384 1.03 -27.61 6.91
N GLU A 385 1.30 -26.53 7.65
CA GLU A 385 1.39 -25.19 7.08
C GLU A 385 2.74 -24.87 6.45
N THR A 386 3.82 -25.29 7.14
CA THR A 386 5.19 -24.94 6.74
C THR A 386 5.93 -26.07 6.05
N LEU A 387 5.39 -27.28 6.07
CA LEU A 387 6.02 -28.53 5.67
C LEU A 387 7.36 -28.77 6.41
N ALA A 388 7.49 -28.17 7.57
CA ALA A 388 8.65 -28.32 8.42
C ALA A 388 8.57 -29.65 9.18
N ILE A 389 9.69 -30.33 9.27
CA ILE A 389 9.74 -31.58 10.01
C ILE A 389 10.21 -31.27 11.41
N ASN A 390 9.38 -31.64 12.36
CA ASN A 390 9.67 -31.57 13.76
C ASN A 390 10.00 -32.99 14.26
N THR A 391 11.25 -33.23 14.62
CA THR A 391 11.64 -34.51 15.18
C THR A 391 11.21 -34.57 16.65
N MET A 392 10.23 -35.42 16.96
CA MET A 392 9.72 -35.62 18.32
C MET A 392 10.33 -36.88 18.93
N THR A 393 10.53 -36.88 20.25
CA THR A 393 11.07 -38.02 21.00
C THR A 393 9.94 -38.78 21.70
N ALA A 394 9.75 -40.03 21.35
CA ALA A 394 8.80 -40.92 21.98
C ALA A 394 9.52 -41.77 23.07
N TYR A 395 8.83 -42.05 24.17
CA TYR A 395 9.31 -42.84 25.28
C TYR A 395 8.54 -44.13 25.40
N TYR A 396 9.24 -45.21 25.73
CA TYR A 396 8.60 -46.55 25.82
C TYR A 396 7.70 -46.72 27.05
N ASN A 397 8.22 -46.51 28.28
CA ASN A 397 7.47 -46.76 29.50
C ASN A 397 7.11 -45.53 30.34
N THR A 398 7.93 -44.47 30.30
CA THR A 398 7.77 -43.35 31.25
C THR A 398 8.14 -42.04 30.57
N LEU A 399 7.24 -41.07 30.58
CA LEU A 399 7.52 -39.74 30.11
C LEU A 399 8.46 -38.98 31.06
N PRO A 400 9.32 -38.09 30.56
CA PRO A 400 10.16 -37.25 31.42
C PRO A 400 9.32 -36.28 32.25
N GLU A 401 9.86 -35.87 33.40
CA GLU A 401 9.20 -34.91 34.29
C GLU A 401 8.99 -33.55 33.55
N GLY A 402 7.74 -33.12 33.38
CA GLY A 402 7.40 -31.90 32.67
C GLY A 402 7.25 -32.07 31.16
N ALA A 403 7.04 -33.27 30.64
CA ALA A 403 6.79 -33.57 29.24
C ALA A 403 5.65 -32.71 28.66
N ASP A 404 4.65 -32.37 29.44
CA ASP A 404 3.51 -31.49 29.09
C ASP A 404 3.91 -30.06 28.69
N LYS A 405 5.19 -29.71 28.80
CA LYS A 405 5.75 -28.41 28.44
C LYS A 405 6.87 -28.50 27.40
N MET A 406 7.10 -29.66 26.88
CA MET A 406 8.13 -29.93 25.89
C MET A 406 7.48 -30.14 24.52
N ASP A 407 7.78 -29.28 23.58
CA ASP A 407 7.20 -29.33 22.23
C ASP A 407 7.89 -30.41 21.37
N ASP A 408 9.00 -30.99 21.83
CA ASP A 408 9.79 -32.02 21.14
C ASP A 408 9.59 -33.44 21.71
N VAL A 409 8.55 -33.64 22.54
CA VAL A 409 8.25 -34.94 23.18
C VAL A 409 6.83 -35.37 22.84
N VAL A 410 6.68 -36.60 22.37
CA VAL A 410 5.36 -37.22 22.16
C VAL A 410 4.67 -37.41 23.53
N GLN A 411 3.43 -36.90 23.65
CA GLN A 411 2.72 -36.74 24.91
C GLN A 411 2.14 -38.08 25.46
N MET A 412 2.46 -39.22 24.83
CA MET A 412 2.04 -40.55 25.25
C MET A 412 3.21 -41.52 25.19
N THR A 413 3.24 -42.49 26.14
CA THR A 413 4.25 -43.57 26.08
C THR A 413 3.84 -44.66 25.09
N TYR A 414 4.78 -45.43 24.55
CA TYR A 414 4.47 -46.54 23.67
C TYR A 414 3.51 -47.53 24.30
N VAL A 415 3.69 -47.87 25.60
CA VAL A 415 2.86 -48.82 26.31
C VAL A 415 1.43 -48.32 26.48
N ASP A 416 1.26 -47.04 26.78
CA ASP A 416 -0.06 -46.44 26.87
C ASP A 416 -0.71 -46.30 25.50
N ALA A 417 0.07 -46.01 24.46
CA ALA A 417 -0.40 -45.92 23.05
C ALA A 417 -0.92 -47.27 22.56
N VAL A 418 -0.22 -48.39 22.85
CA VAL A 418 -0.71 -49.74 22.52
C VAL A 418 -2.01 -50.04 23.23
N ALA A 419 -2.15 -49.70 24.51
CA ALA A 419 -3.37 -49.87 25.26
C ALA A 419 -4.54 -49.03 24.71
N TYR A 420 -4.24 -47.77 24.34
CA TYR A 420 -5.21 -46.86 23.73
C TYR A 420 -5.73 -47.37 22.37
N LEU A 421 -4.83 -47.80 21.47
CA LEU A 421 -5.19 -48.30 20.14
C LEU A 421 -5.86 -49.68 20.18
N GLU A 422 -5.60 -50.51 21.23
CA GLU A 422 -6.33 -51.75 21.47
C GLU A 422 -7.79 -51.52 21.87
N GLU A 423 -8.08 -50.41 22.58
CA GLU A 423 -9.40 -50.05 23.09
C GLU A 423 -10.20 -49.28 22.02
N ASN A 424 -9.58 -48.31 21.33
CA ASN A 424 -10.23 -47.33 20.46
C ASN A 424 -10.09 -47.63 18.94
N GLY A 425 -9.12 -48.51 18.57
CA GLY A 425 -8.83 -48.79 17.16
C GLY A 425 -7.86 -47.80 16.52
N PHE A 426 -7.69 -47.90 15.21
CA PHE A 426 -6.78 -47.08 14.39
C PHE A 426 -7.52 -46.02 13.58
N ASP A 427 -8.85 -45.99 13.64
CA ASP A 427 -9.62 -44.98 12.93
C ASP A 427 -9.53 -43.64 13.67
N ALA A 428 -9.24 -42.58 12.94
CA ALA A 428 -9.24 -41.25 13.51
C ALA A 428 -10.63 -40.89 14.05
N PRO A 429 -10.71 -40.16 15.18
CA PRO A 429 -11.98 -39.74 15.78
C PRO A 429 -12.77 -38.86 14.81
N ASP A 430 -14.05 -39.20 14.57
CA ASP A 430 -14.92 -38.39 13.72
C ASP A 430 -15.39 -37.14 14.49
N PRO A 431 -15.07 -35.94 13.99
CA PRO A 431 -15.51 -34.69 14.65
C PRO A 431 -17.03 -34.59 14.83
N ALA A 432 -17.82 -35.28 13.97
CA ALA A 432 -19.28 -35.27 14.03
C ALA A 432 -19.87 -35.98 15.27
N ASP A 433 -19.08 -36.86 15.92
CA ASP A 433 -19.50 -37.57 17.13
C ASP A 433 -19.41 -36.68 18.40
N TYR A 434 -18.73 -35.52 18.29
CA TYR A 434 -18.45 -34.61 19.41
C TYR A 434 -19.19 -33.27 19.23
N GLY A 435 -20.46 -33.23 19.64
CA GLY A 435 -21.21 -31.93 19.65
C GLY A 435 -21.92 -31.58 18.36
N VAL A 436 -21.90 -30.33 17.96
CA VAL A 436 -22.61 -29.86 16.75
C VAL A 436 -21.60 -29.54 15.65
N TRP A 437 -21.36 -30.51 14.80
CA TRP A 437 -20.44 -30.38 13.66
C TRP A 437 -21.12 -29.75 12.45
N VAL A 438 -20.44 -28.86 11.78
CA VAL A 438 -20.85 -28.24 10.52
C VAL A 438 -19.78 -28.56 9.48
N PRO A 439 -20.06 -29.44 8.52
CA PRO A 439 -19.09 -29.79 7.48
C PRO A 439 -18.75 -28.58 6.63
N GLY A 440 -17.52 -28.52 6.14
CA GLY A 440 -17.04 -27.45 5.29
C GLY A 440 -17.69 -27.44 3.91
N ILE A 441 -17.54 -26.34 3.19
CA ILE A 441 -18.10 -26.21 1.84
C ILE A 441 -17.54 -27.28 0.87
N PRO A 442 -16.22 -27.59 0.87
CA PRO A 442 -15.67 -28.67 0.03
C PRO A 442 -16.32 -30.00 0.29
N VAL A 443 -16.51 -30.40 1.55
CA VAL A 443 -17.17 -31.66 1.94
C VAL A 443 -18.59 -31.69 1.44
N LEU A 444 -19.38 -30.64 1.72
CA LEU A 444 -20.77 -30.55 1.26
C LEU A 444 -20.92 -30.60 -0.27
N VAL A 445 -19.98 -30.00 -0.99
CA VAL A 445 -19.97 -29.98 -2.45
C VAL A 445 -19.52 -31.36 -2.96
N GLY A 446 -18.52 -31.99 -2.35
CA GLY A 446 -18.05 -33.33 -2.65
C GLY A 446 -19.19 -34.34 -2.51
N ASP A 447 -19.85 -34.40 -1.36
CA ASP A 447 -20.99 -35.27 -1.08
C ASP A 447 -22.13 -35.08 -2.11
N ALA A 448 -22.41 -33.84 -2.49
CA ALA A 448 -23.44 -33.54 -3.48
C ALA A 448 -23.05 -34.03 -4.89
N LEU A 449 -21.77 -33.92 -5.28
CA LEU A 449 -21.25 -34.40 -6.55
C LEU A 449 -21.22 -35.92 -6.61
N ASP A 450 -20.85 -36.59 -5.53
CA ASP A 450 -20.86 -38.06 -5.40
C ASP A 450 -22.28 -38.62 -5.44
N ALA A 451 -23.22 -37.97 -4.75
CA ALA A 451 -24.64 -38.32 -4.81
C ALA A 451 -25.21 -38.13 -6.23
N ALA A 452 -24.67 -37.19 -7.01
CA ALA A 452 -25.04 -36.96 -8.41
C ALA A 452 -24.30 -37.90 -9.39
N ASN A 453 -23.38 -38.76 -8.92
CA ASN A 453 -22.47 -39.57 -9.74
C ASN A 453 -21.73 -38.73 -10.80
N ALA A 454 -21.19 -37.58 -10.37
CA ALA A 454 -20.46 -36.69 -11.26
C ALA A 454 -19.19 -37.36 -11.80
N ALA A 455 -18.80 -37.02 -13.03
CA ALA A 455 -17.55 -37.54 -13.59
C ALA A 455 -16.34 -37.02 -12.78
N PRO A 456 -15.28 -37.82 -12.54
CA PRO A 456 -14.13 -37.43 -11.70
C PRO A 456 -13.50 -36.09 -12.09
N TRP A 457 -13.36 -35.80 -13.39
CA TRP A 457 -12.83 -34.55 -13.86
C TRP A 457 -13.70 -33.33 -13.48
N LEU A 458 -15.03 -33.52 -13.38
CA LEU A 458 -15.98 -32.48 -13.02
C LEU A 458 -15.96 -32.23 -11.50
N SER A 459 -15.81 -33.31 -10.73
CA SER A 459 -15.66 -33.24 -9.28
C SER A 459 -14.36 -32.49 -8.91
N GLY A 460 -13.23 -32.87 -9.50
CA GLY A 460 -11.96 -32.15 -9.32
C GLY A 460 -12.02 -30.69 -9.79
N LEU A 461 -12.62 -30.39 -10.94
CA LEU A 461 -12.79 -29.01 -11.38
C LEU A 461 -13.59 -28.17 -10.38
N ILE A 462 -14.67 -28.70 -9.83
CA ILE A 462 -15.52 -27.95 -8.90
C ILE A 462 -14.86 -27.85 -7.53
N ASN A 463 -14.39 -28.97 -6.97
CA ASN A 463 -13.81 -28.98 -5.61
C ASN A 463 -12.42 -28.36 -5.59
N ASP A 464 -11.47 -28.88 -6.34
CA ASP A 464 -10.06 -28.49 -6.28
C ASP A 464 -9.79 -27.22 -7.10
N GLY A 465 -10.48 -27.04 -8.24
CA GLY A 465 -10.33 -25.86 -9.09
C GLY A 465 -11.11 -24.64 -8.61
N ILE A 466 -12.39 -24.80 -8.27
CA ILE A 466 -13.30 -23.69 -7.94
C ILE A 466 -13.38 -23.47 -6.43
N VAL A 467 -13.78 -24.49 -5.67
CA VAL A 467 -14.05 -24.34 -4.23
C VAL A 467 -12.76 -24.08 -3.47
N ALA A 468 -11.72 -24.87 -3.69
CA ALA A 468 -10.40 -24.65 -3.08
C ALA A 468 -9.79 -23.31 -3.51
N GLY A 469 -9.88 -22.96 -4.80
CA GLY A 469 -9.38 -21.68 -5.29
C GLY A 469 -10.11 -20.44 -4.75
N VAL A 470 -11.42 -20.54 -4.56
CA VAL A 470 -12.21 -19.48 -3.90
C VAL A 470 -11.93 -19.48 -2.39
N GLY A 471 -11.80 -20.65 -1.79
CA GLY A 471 -11.49 -20.85 -0.38
C GLY A 471 -10.18 -20.18 0.02
N ALA A 472 -9.13 -20.44 -0.72
CA ALA A 472 -7.81 -19.83 -0.50
C ALA A 472 -7.85 -18.28 -0.48
N VAL A 473 -8.81 -17.65 -1.18
CA VAL A 473 -8.98 -16.19 -1.14
C VAL A 473 -9.88 -15.75 -0.01
N LEU A 474 -11.00 -16.42 0.19
CA LEU A 474 -11.99 -16.04 1.19
C LEU A 474 -11.53 -16.38 2.60
N GLY A 475 -10.69 -17.40 2.77
CA GLY A 475 -10.05 -17.75 4.02
C GLY A 475 -9.27 -16.58 4.63
N PHE A 476 -8.59 -15.77 3.82
CA PHE A 476 -7.86 -14.58 4.31
C PHE A 476 -8.73 -13.34 4.53
N VAL A 477 -10.00 -13.35 4.13
CA VAL A 477 -10.88 -12.19 4.30
C VAL A 477 -11.06 -11.76 5.75
N PRO A 478 -11.25 -12.66 6.74
CA PRO A 478 -11.39 -12.26 8.14
C PRO A 478 -10.19 -11.46 8.64
N GLN A 479 -8.98 -11.93 8.43
CA GLN A 479 -7.74 -11.25 8.81
C GLN A 479 -7.63 -9.87 8.14
N MET A 480 -7.97 -9.80 6.85
CA MET A 480 -7.96 -8.56 6.09
C MET A 480 -8.99 -7.54 6.62
N LEU A 481 -10.17 -7.99 7.03
CA LEU A 481 -11.19 -7.13 7.62
C LEU A 481 -10.72 -6.54 8.95
N VAL A 482 -10.07 -7.34 9.81
CA VAL A 482 -9.48 -6.85 11.07
C VAL A 482 -8.40 -5.81 10.79
N LEU A 483 -7.51 -6.07 9.83
CA LEU A 483 -6.49 -5.10 9.43
C LEU A 483 -7.12 -3.80 8.89
N PHE A 484 -8.12 -3.89 8.03
CA PHE A 484 -8.83 -2.70 7.52
C PHE A 484 -9.55 -1.94 8.62
N LEU A 485 -10.11 -2.63 9.62
CA LEU A 485 -10.75 -2.01 10.78
C LEU A 485 -9.73 -1.16 11.56
N MET A 486 -8.58 -1.75 11.89
CA MET A 486 -7.52 -1.06 12.64
C MET A 486 -6.97 0.14 11.86
N LEU A 487 -6.69 -0.04 10.56
CA LEU A 487 -6.20 1.04 9.71
C LEU A 487 -7.24 2.15 9.52
N ALA A 488 -8.52 1.82 9.33
CA ALA A 488 -9.60 2.80 9.25
C ALA A 488 -9.74 3.60 10.55
N PHE A 489 -9.54 2.96 11.70
CA PHE A 489 -9.52 3.62 13.00
C PHE A 489 -8.34 4.63 13.10
N LEU A 490 -7.12 4.21 12.77
CA LEU A 490 -5.92 5.07 12.81
C LEU A 490 -6.01 6.24 11.83
N GLU A 491 -6.60 6.03 10.66
CA GLU A 491 -6.83 7.07 9.66
C GLU A 491 -7.89 8.07 10.17
N ALA A 492 -9.02 7.56 10.64
CA ALA A 492 -10.14 8.38 11.11
C ALA A 492 -9.80 9.18 12.37
N CYS A 493 -8.97 8.67 13.28
CA CYS A 493 -8.53 9.44 14.45
C CYS A 493 -7.47 10.51 14.11
N GLY A 494 -6.90 10.51 12.90
CA GLY A 494 -5.90 11.47 12.44
C GLY A 494 -4.45 11.11 12.77
N TYR A 495 -4.17 9.90 13.26
CA TYR A 495 -2.82 9.46 13.61
C TYR A 495 -1.93 9.28 12.39
N MET A 496 -2.47 8.77 11.28
CA MET A 496 -1.72 8.50 10.04
C MET A 496 -1.07 9.77 9.44
N ALA A 497 -1.72 10.92 9.59
CA ALA A 497 -1.18 12.22 9.17
C ALA A 497 0.12 12.59 9.90
N ARG A 498 0.19 12.30 11.20
CA ARG A 498 1.38 12.58 12.02
C ARG A 498 2.56 11.70 11.67
N ILE A 499 2.30 10.45 11.39
CA ILE A 499 3.34 9.51 10.95
C ILE A 499 3.94 9.97 9.62
N ALA A 500 3.09 10.32 8.66
CA ALA A 500 3.55 10.82 7.37
C ALA A 500 4.42 12.07 7.53
N PHE A 501 4.07 12.97 8.46
CA PHE A 501 4.86 14.17 8.78
C PHE A 501 6.23 13.84 9.38
N VAL A 502 6.29 12.93 10.36
CA VAL A 502 7.57 12.54 11.00
C VAL A 502 8.53 11.90 10.00
N LEU A 503 8.00 11.08 9.09
CA LEU A 503 8.79 10.31 8.15
C LEU A 503 9.11 11.05 6.84
N ASP A 504 8.43 12.16 6.57
CA ASP A 504 8.66 12.95 5.35
C ASP A 504 10.13 13.34 5.18
N ARG A 505 10.77 13.81 6.25
CA ARG A 505 12.20 14.18 6.23
C ARG A 505 13.12 13.01 5.84
N VAL A 506 12.77 11.78 6.20
CA VAL A 506 13.58 10.60 5.88
C VAL A 506 13.35 10.21 4.42
N PHE A 507 12.09 10.15 3.99
CA PHE A 507 11.73 9.69 2.64
C PHE A 507 12.12 10.68 1.54
N ARG A 508 12.08 11.98 1.82
CA ARG A 508 12.56 13.01 0.87
C ARG A 508 14.01 12.82 0.48
N LYS A 509 14.88 12.39 1.41
CA LYS A 509 16.29 12.10 1.08
C LYS A 509 16.44 11.01 0.03
N PHE A 510 15.48 10.09 -0.05
CA PHE A 510 15.44 9.02 -1.03
C PHE A 510 14.58 9.36 -2.27
N GLY A 511 14.06 10.59 -2.34
CA GLY A 511 13.26 11.05 -3.49
C GLY A 511 11.80 10.60 -3.48
N LEU A 512 11.31 10.11 -2.35
CA LEU A 512 9.92 9.74 -2.11
C LEU A 512 9.28 10.76 -1.16
N SER A 513 7.99 11.02 -1.31
CA SER A 513 7.25 11.85 -0.35
C SER A 513 7.00 11.08 0.96
N GLY A 514 6.86 11.77 2.08
CA GLY A 514 6.52 11.14 3.36
C GLY A 514 5.19 10.39 3.32
N LYS A 515 4.27 10.77 2.45
CA LYS A 515 3.02 10.05 2.20
C LYS A 515 3.24 8.65 1.60
N SER A 516 4.36 8.41 0.92
CA SER A 516 4.71 7.10 0.32
C SER A 516 4.97 6.02 1.36
N PHE A 517 5.34 6.41 2.58
CA PHE A 517 5.58 5.46 3.66
C PHE A 517 4.32 4.71 4.10
N ILE A 518 3.16 5.38 4.10
CA ILE A 518 1.88 4.76 4.51
C ILE A 518 1.53 3.54 3.65
N PRO A 519 1.50 3.63 2.31
CA PRO A 519 1.35 2.47 1.43
C PRO A 519 2.35 1.34 1.68
N MET A 520 3.62 1.69 1.87
CA MET A 520 4.68 0.69 2.09
C MET A 520 4.50 -0.06 3.39
N LEU A 521 4.15 0.66 4.46
CA LEU A 521 3.88 0.06 5.75
C LEU A 521 2.67 -0.89 5.69
N ILE A 522 1.55 -0.44 5.13
CA ILE A 522 0.37 -1.28 4.95
C ILE A 522 0.71 -2.51 4.10
N GLY A 523 1.62 -2.36 3.15
CA GLY A 523 2.14 -3.42 2.29
C GLY A 523 2.84 -4.56 3.02
N VAL A 524 3.35 -4.34 4.24
CA VAL A 524 3.92 -5.40 5.10
C VAL A 524 2.84 -6.43 5.47
N GLY A 525 1.62 -6.00 5.75
CA GLY A 525 0.50 -6.90 5.98
C GLY A 525 0.01 -7.52 4.67
N CYS A 526 -0.39 -6.68 3.72
CA CYS A 526 -0.85 -7.11 2.40
C CYS A 526 -0.57 -6.04 1.33
N GLY A 527 -0.06 -6.45 0.18
CA GLY A 527 0.24 -5.56 -0.93
C GLY A 527 -0.98 -4.85 -1.53
N VAL A 528 -2.15 -5.48 -1.53
CA VAL A 528 -3.38 -4.92 -2.11
C VAL A 528 -3.81 -3.63 -1.42
N PRO A 529 -4.05 -3.60 -0.10
CA PRO A 529 -4.39 -2.36 0.60
C PRO A 529 -3.24 -1.36 0.60
N GLY A 530 -1.99 -1.83 0.62
CA GLY A 530 -0.81 -0.98 0.47
C GLY A 530 -0.87 -0.17 -0.82
N ILE A 531 -1.09 -0.83 -1.96
CA ILE A 531 -1.24 -0.16 -3.26
C ILE A 531 -2.45 0.79 -3.27
N MET A 532 -3.59 0.37 -2.72
CA MET A 532 -4.79 1.20 -2.66
C MET A 532 -4.60 2.47 -1.80
N ALA A 533 -3.80 2.40 -0.76
CA ALA A 533 -3.48 3.54 0.09
C ALA A 533 -2.67 4.64 -0.65
N SER A 534 -2.04 4.31 -1.78
CA SER A 534 -1.32 5.29 -2.61
C SER A 534 -2.21 6.42 -3.15
N ARG A 535 -3.54 6.28 -3.09
CA ARG A 535 -4.51 7.34 -3.45
C ARG A 535 -4.36 8.61 -2.61
N THR A 536 -3.81 8.49 -1.41
CA THR A 536 -3.54 9.63 -0.53
C THR A 536 -2.37 10.49 -1.02
N ILE A 537 -1.63 10.03 -2.03
CA ILE A 537 -0.52 10.75 -2.64
C ILE A 537 -1.04 11.55 -3.81
N GLU A 538 -1.00 12.87 -3.70
CA GLU A 538 -1.52 13.82 -4.67
C GLU A 538 -0.66 13.87 -5.93
N ASN A 539 0.68 13.87 -5.76
CA ASN A 539 1.61 13.88 -6.88
C ASN A 539 1.57 12.55 -7.63
N GLU A 540 1.19 12.59 -8.92
CA GLU A 540 1.02 11.38 -9.72
C GLU A 540 2.35 10.62 -9.94
N ARG A 541 3.49 11.30 -10.01
CA ARG A 541 4.82 10.70 -10.13
C ARG A 541 5.19 9.92 -8.87
N ASP A 542 5.05 10.55 -7.72
CA ASP A 542 5.32 9.93 -6.41
C ASP A 542 4.38 8.76 -6.15
N ARG A 543 3.09 8.92 -6.53
CA ARG A 543 2.10 7.85 -6.44
C ARG A 543 2.50 6.64 -7.28
N ARG A 544 2.89 6.85 -8.54
CA ARG A 544 3.36 5.77 -9.44
C ARG A 544 4.62 5.09 -8.91
N MET A 545 5.60 5.85 -8.44
CA MET A 545 6.82 5.30 -7.83
C MET A 545 6.47 4.46 -6.60
N THR A 546 5.59 4.95 -5.74
CA THR A 546 5.14 4.24 -4.55
C THR A 546 4.43 2.94 -4.91
N ILE A 547 3.51 2.95 -5.89
CA ILE A 547 2.83 1.73 -6.36
C ILE A 547 3.83 0.68 -6.85
N MET A 548 4.88 1.11 -7.58
CA MET A 548 5.90 0.21 -8.13
C MET A 548 6.80 -0.42 -7.07
N THR A 549 6.99 0.23 -5.94
CA THR A 549 7.97 -0.18 -4.91
C THR A 549 7.33 -0.77 -3.66
N THR A 550 6.06 -0.51 -3.40
CA THR A 550 5.35 -0.94 -2.17
C THR A 550 5.40 -2.46 -1.95
N THR A 551 5.37 -3.26 -3.02
CA THR A 551 5.31 -4.73 -2.94
C THR A 551 6.66 -5.41 -2.81
N PHE A 552 7.77 -4.67 -2.75
CA PHE A 552 9.10 -5.24 -2.49
C PHE A 552 9.26 -5.71 -1.04
N ILE A 553 8.56 -5.10 -0.13
CA ILE A 553 8.55 -5.55 1.26
C ILE A 553 7.77 -6.87 1.36
N PRO A 554 8.21 -7.85 2.18
CA PRO A 554 7.45 -9.08 2.38
C PRO A 554 6.09 -8.79 2.98
N CYS A 555 5.04 -9.37 2.41
CA CYS A 555 3.70 -9.39 3.00
C CYS A 555 3.47 -10.72 3.74
N GLY A 556 2.39 -10.84 4.51
CA GLY A 556 2.05 -12.06 5.26
C GLY A 556 2.08 -13.32 4.39
N ALA A 557 1.52 -13.29 3.19
CA ALA A 557 1.51 -14.39 2.23
C ALA A 557 2.91 -14.86 1.73
N LYS A 558 3.96 -14.06 1.95
CA LYS A 558 5.34 -14.46 1.62
C LYS A 558 6.07 -15.12 2.79
N VAL A 559 5.54 -15.03 4.01
CA VAL A 559 6.22 -15.53 5.21
C VAL A 559 6.38 -17.06 5.20
N PRO A 560 5.34 -17.86 4.90
CA PRO A 560 5.49 -19.33 4.84
C PRO A 560 6.55 -19.77 3.83
N PHE A 561 6.56 -19.17 2.64
CA PHE A 561 7.57 -19.43 1.62
C PHE A 561 9.00 -19.08 2.09
N ILE A 562 9.17 -17.94 2.79
CA ILE A 562 10.47 -17.54 3.36
C ILE A 562 10.90 -18.55 4.44
N ALA A 563 9.96 -19.00 5.29
CA ALA A 563 10.20 -19.98 6.33
C ALA A 563 10.59 -21.35 5.75
N MET A 564 9.88 -21.80 4.71
CA MET A 564 10.18 -23.06 4.01
C MET A 564 11.60 -23.07 3.43
N ILE A 565 12.01 -22.00 2.72
CA ILE A 565 13.38 -21.92 2.17
C ILE A 565 14.44 -21.81 3.29
N ALA A 566 14.13 -21.09 4.38
CA ALA A 566 15.01 -21.01 5.54
C ALA A 566 15.14 -22.36 6.24
N GLY A 567 14.06 -23.11 6.39
CA GLY A 567 14.03 -24.45 6.99
C GLY A 567 14.79 -25.46 6.14
N ALA A 568 14.41 -25.61 4.87
CA ALA A 568 14.95 -26.63 3.99
C ALA A 568 16.48 -26.46 3.70
N LEU A 569 16.96 -25.24 3.57
CA LEU A 569 18.32 -24.97 3.10
C LEU A 569 19.27 -24.37 4.15
N PHE A 570 18.73 -23.83 5.25
CA PHE A 570 19.53 -23.09 6.24
C PHE A 570 19.21 -23.48 7.69
N GLY A 571 18.58 -24.64 7.88
CA GLY A 571 18.28 -25.20 9.22
C GLY A 571 17.41 -24.26 10.07
N GLY A 572 16.40 -23.60 9.47
CA GLY A 572 15.49 -22.71 10.20
C GLY A 572 16.09 -21.38 10.64
N SER A 573 17.21 -20.95 10.05
CA SER A 573 17.94 -19.74 10.45
C SER A 573 17.09 -18.46 10.40
N ALA A 574 16.81 -17.86 11.55
CA ALA A 574 16.12 -16.59 11.69
C ALA A 574 16.79 -15.44 10.91
N TRP A 575 18.10 -15.53 10.63
CA TRP A 575 18.82 -14.54 9.84
C TRP A 575 18.36 -14.51 8.38
N VAL A 576 17.99 -15.65 7.79
CA VAL A 576 17.48 -15.72 6.42
C VAL A 576 16.15 -15.00 6.33
N SER A 577 15.24 -15.30 7.23
CA SER A 577 13.93 -14.63 7.30
C SER A 577 14.05 -13.13 7.54
N THR A 578 14.89 -12.72 8.49
CA THR A 578 15.15 -11.30 8.78
C THR A 578 15.78 -10.59 7.58
N SER A 579 16.73 -11.24 6.87
CA SER A 579 17.40 -10.66 5.70
C SER A 579 16.43 -10.35 4.56
N ALA A 580 15.35 -11.12 4.40
CA ALA A 580 14.32 -10.87 3.39
C ALA A 580 13.65 -9.49 3.57
N TYR A 581 13.37 -9.10 4.82
CA TYR A 581 12.82 -7.76 5.11
C TYR A 581 13.83 -6.65 4.80
N PHE A 582 15.11 -6.83 5.16
CA PHE A 582 16.15 -5.85 4.85
C PHE A 582 16.39 -5.72 3.34
N ILE A 583 16.34 -6.81 2.58
CA ILE A 583 16.41 -6.79 1.13
C ILE A 583 15.24 -6.03 0.53
N GLY A 584 14.02 -6.27 1.02
CA GLY A 584 12.82 -5.53 0.59
C GLY A 584 12.96 -4.03 0.84
N MET A 585 13.41 -3.62 2.02
CA MET A 585 13.66 -2.20 2.35
C MET A 585 14.76 -1.59 1.48
N ALA A 586 15.87 -2.30 1.30
CA ALA A 586 16.96 -1.84 0.42
C ALA A 586 16.49 -1.71 -1.02
N ALA A 587 15.68 -2.64 -1.52
CA ALA A 587 15.08 -2.60 -2.84
C ALA A 587 14.20 -1.37 -3.05
N ILE A 588 13.39 -0.99 -2.04
CA ILE A 588 12.57 0.23 -2.08
C ILE A 588 13.44 1.47 -2.19
N ILE A 589 14.47 1.59 -1.33
CA ILE A 589 15.37 2.75 -1.31
C ILE A 589 16.14 2.87 -2.63
N VAL A 590 16.77 1.78 -3.07
CA VAL A 590 17.53 1.74 -4.32
C VAL A 590 16.64 2.08 -5.52
N SER A 591 15.46 1.47 -5.61
CA SER A 591 14.50 1.73 -6.68
C SER A 591 13.97 3.17 -6.64
N GLY A 592 13.68 3.72 -5.46
CA GLY A 592 13.26 5.11 -5.31
C GLY A 592 14.28 6.08 -5.88
N ILE A 593 15.56 5.91 -5.50
CA ILE A 593 16.66 6.74 -6.00
C ILE A 593 16.86 6.55 -7.52
N MET A 594 16.85 5.30 -8.01
CA MET A 594 17.02 4.99 -9.43
C MET A 594 15.91 5.60 -10.29
N LEU A 595 14.65 5.41 -9.90
CA LEU A 595 13.49 5.92 -10.63
C LEU A 595 13.49 7.46 -10.66
N LYS A 596 13.75 8.12 -9.52
CA LYS A 596 13.83 9.59 -9.46
C LYS A 596 14.82 10.17 -10.47
N LYS A 597 15.90 9.46 -10.77
CA LYS A 597 16.94 9.90 -11.73
C LYS A 597 16.60 9.61 -13.20
N THR A 598 15.40 9.10 -13.46
CA THR A 598 14.92 8.91 -14.83
C THR A 598 14.06 10.10 -15.27
N LYS A 599 14.04 10.39 -16.59
CA LYS A 599 13.22 11.48 -17.15
C LYS A 599 11.73 11.35 -16.84
N MET A 600 11.25 10.13 -16.56
CA MET A 600 9.83 9.85 -16.31
C MET A 600 9.39 10.24 -14.90
N PHE A 601 10.32 10.23 -13.95
CA PHE A 601 10.06 10.47 -12.52
C PHE A 601 10.90 11.61 -11.94
N ALA A 602 11.66 12.31 -12.78
CA ALA A 602 12.45 13.46 -12.36
C ALA A 602 11.56 14.62 -11.88
N GLY A 603 11.98 15.32 -10.85
CA GLY A 603 11.29 16.45 -10.21
C GLY A 603 11.38 16.35 -8.69
N ASP A 604 11.24 17.48 -8.01
CA ASP A 604 11.26 17.47 -6.56
C ASP A 604 9.98 16.82 -6.00
N PRO A 605 10.08 16.06 -4.89
CA PRO A 605 8.91 15.53 -4.22
C PRO A 605 8.05 16.70 -3.75
N ALA A 606 6.73 16.59 -3.94
CA ALA A 606 5.80 17.62 -3.51
C ALA A 606 6.03 17.97 -2.02
N PRO A 607 6.09 19.26 -1.67
CA PRO A 607 6.23 19.66 -0.28
C PRO A 607 5.09 19.05 0.55
N PHE A 608 5.44 18.54 1.73
CA PHE A 608 4.46 17.95 2.63
C PHE A 608 3.61 19.05 3.28
N VAL A 609 2.59 19.50 2.55
CA VAL A 609 1.59 20.44 3.08
C VAL A 609 0.36 19.63 3.46
N MET A 610 0.33 19.11 4.69
CA MET A 610 -0.83 18.40 5.20
C MET A 610 -1.22 18.97 6.56
N GLU A 611 -2.52 19.30 6.70
CA GLU A 611 -3.05 19.61 8.02
C GLU A 611 -2.91 18.40 8.92
N LEU A 612 -2.46 18.63 10.14
CA LEU A 612 -2.64 17.68 11.20
C LEU A 612 -4.06 17.88 11.76
N PRO A 613 -5.05 17.09 11.32
CA PRO A 613 -6.42 17.25 11.80
C PRO A 613 -6.44 17.07 13.32
N ALA A 614 -7.27 17.80 14.06
CA ALA A 614 -7.40 17.58 15.49
C ALA A 614 -7.76 16.12 15.77
N TYR A 615 -7.17 15.53 16.81
CA TYR A 615 -7.57 14.19 17.24
C TYR A 615 -9.05 14.18 17.63
N HIS A 616 -9.76 13.24 17.08
CA HIS A 616 -11.16 13.00 17.44
C HIS A 616 -11.42 11.50 17.52
N TRP A 617 -12.35 11.14 18.35
CA TRP A 617 -12.78 9.75 18.47
C TRP A 617 -13.64 9.42 17.26
N PRO A 618 -13.25 8.47 16.42
CA PRO A 618 -14.01 8.17 15.22
C PRO A 618 -15.36 7.54 15.58
N THR A 619 -16.39 7.83 14.80
CA THR A 619 -17.69 7.16 14.95
C THR A 619 -17.56 5.72 14.45
N LEU A 620 -18.03 4.76 15.24
CA LEU A 620 -17.97 3.34 14.93
C LEU A 620 -18.58 3.02 13.56
N GLY A 621 -19.69 3.67 13.21
CA GLY A 621 -20.35 3.50 11.92
C GLY A 621 -19.47 3.87 10.72
N ASN A 622 -18.67 4.94 10.82
CA ASN A 622 -17.77 5.35 9.74
C ASN A 622 -16.60 4.38 9.60
N VAL A 623 -16.05 3.88 10.71
CA VAL A 623 -14.94 2.92 10.70
C VAL A 623 -15.40 1.58 10.09
N LEU A 624 -16.55 1.05 10.54
CA LEU A 624 -17.12 -0.19 10.01
C LEU A 624 -17.48 -0.07 8.52
N ARG A 625 -18.05 1.07 8.12
CA ARG A 625 -18.35 1.32 6.71
C ARG A 625 -17.09 1.36 5.84
N SER A 626 -16.06 2.06 6.29
CA SER A 626 -14.77 2.13 5.59
C SER A 626 -14.10 0.75 5.49
N MET A 627 -14.15 -0.05 6.57
CA MET A 627 -13.70 -1.44 6.59
C MET A 627 -14.44 -2.27 5.54
N TRP A 628 -15.78 -2.23 5.56
CA TRP A 628 -16.61 -3.02 4.65
C TRP A 628 -16.44 -2.62 3.19
N GLU A 629 -16.40 -1.33 2.87
CA GLU A 629 -16.18 -0.86 1.49
C GLU A 629 -14.83 -1.33 0.92
N ARG A 630 -13.78 -1.34 1.75
CA ARG A 630 -12.46 -1.87 1.37
C ARG A 630 -12.49 -3.40 1.23
N GLY A 631 -13.05 -4.10 2.19
CA GLY A 631 -13.20 -5.56 2.17
C GLY A 631 -14.04 -6.04 0.99
N TRP A 632 -15.21 -5.45 0.77
CA TRP A 632 -16.07 -5.79 -0.37
C TRP A 632 -15.40 -5.53 -1.72
N SER A 633 -14.66 -4.43 -1.83
CA SER A 633 -13.88 -4.13 -3.03
C SER A 633 -12.79 -5.16 -3.28
N PHE A 634 -12.18 -5.72 -2.23
CA PHE A 634 -11.23 -6.83 -2.30
C PHE A 634 -11.92 -8.12 -2.77
N ILE A 635 -12.96 -8.57 -2.07
CA ILE A 635 -13.69 -9.80 -2.37
C ILE A 635 -14.19 -9.81 -3.83
N LYS A 636 -14.83 -8.74 -4.28
CA LYS A 636 -15.40 -8.67 -5.63
C LYS A 636 -14.33 -8.75 -6.73
N LYS A 637 -13.14 -8.22 -6.50
CA LYS A 637 -12.09 -8.16 -7.53
C LYS A 637 -11.12 -9.32 -7.45
N ALA A 638 -10.72 -9.70 -6.25
CA ALA A 638 -9.88 -10.86 -6.04
C ALA A 638 -10.62 -12.12 -6.48
N GLY A 639 -11.87 -12.31 -6.06
CA GLY A 639 -12.67 -13.47 -6.38
C GLY A 639 -12.81 -13.76 -7.88
N THR A 640 -12.93 -12.75 -8.74
CA THR A 640 -13.07 -12.99 -10.19
C THR A 640 -11.76 -13.35 -10.88
N ILE A 641 -10.68 -12.61 -10.59
CA ILE A 641 -9.38 -12.82 -11.25
C ILE A 641 -8.74 -14.12 -10.75
N ILE A 642 -8.81 -14.34 -9.44
CA ILE A 642 -8.20 -15.51 -8.82
C ILE A 642 -8.96 -16.77 -9.23
N LEU A 643 -10.30 -16.75 -9.21
CA LEU A 643 -11.11 -17.88 -9.67
C LEU A 643 -10.73 -18.33 -11.11
N LEU A 644 -10.62 -17.37 -12.04
CA LEU A 644 -10.20 -17.71 -13.40
C LEU A 644 -8.77 -18.27 -13.46
N SER A 645 -7.89 -17.76 -12.60
CA SER A 645 -6.49 -18.17 -12.55
C SER A 645 -6.35 -19.55 -11.90
N THR A 646 -7.11 -19.87 -10.85
CA THR A 646 -7.08 -21.18 -10.20
C THR A 646 -7.65 -22.25 -11.11
N ILE A 647 -8.74 -22.00 -11.81
CA ILE A 647 -9.26 -22.91 -12.84
C ILE A 647 -8.22 -23.16 -13.93
N PHE A 648 -7.54 -22.12 -14.40
CA PHE A 648 -6.50 -22.26 -15.42
C PHE A 648 -5.30 -23.08 -14.89
N VAL A 649 -4.83 -22.80 -13.68
CA VAL A 649 -3.73 -23.55 -13.06
C VAL A 649 -4.14 -24.99 -12.83
N TRP A 650 -5.31 -25.26 -12.23
CA TRP A 650 -5.84 -26.60 -12.05
C TRP A 650 -5.86 -27.38 -13.37
N PHE A 651 -6.46 -26.80 -14.41
CA PHE A 651 -6.51 -27.42 -15.72
C PHE A 651 -5.12 -27.76 -16.28
N THR A 652 -4.18 -26.84 -16.17
CA THR A 652 -2.82 -27.05 -16.70
C THR A 652 -1.99 -28.01 -15.85
N THR A 653 -2.33 -28.19 -14.56
CA THR A 653 -1.67 -29.13 -13.65
C THR A 653 -2.17 -30.55 -13.86
N TYR A 654 -3.49 -30.73 -13.92
CA TYR A 654 -4.10 -32.07 -13.96
C TYR A 654 -4.37 -32.58 -15.36
N PHE A 655 -4.06 -31.86 -16.43
CA PHE A 655 -4.17 -32.34 -17.81
C PHE A 655 -2.83 -32.32 -18.53
N GLY A 656 -2.57 -33.40 -19.27
CA GLY A 656 -1.31 -33.56 -20.01
C GLY A 656 -1.38 -34.68 -21.05
N TRP A 657 -0.22 -35.00 -21.60
CA TRP A 657 -0.05 -36.05 -22.59
C TRP A 657 0.78 -37.19 -22.01
N VAL A 658 0.13 -38.36 -21.81
CA VAL A 658 0.80 -39.61 -21.45
C VAL A 658 0.56 -40.61 -22.55
N ASP A 659 1.59 -41.27 -23.02
CA ASP A 659 1.58 -42.25 -24.12
C ASP A 659 0.89 -41.78 -25.41
N GLY A 660 0.99 -40.46 -25.71
CA GLY A 660 0.40 -39.82 -26.87
C GLY A 660 -1.11 -39.54 -26.76
N THR A 661 -1.74 -39.84 -25.63
CA THR A 661 -3.14 -39.53 -25.33
C THR A 661 -3.24 -38.35 -24.38
N PHE A 662 -4.15 -37.40 -24.69
CA PHE A 662 -4.47 -36.31 -23.81
C PHE A 662 -5.53 -36.77 -22.81
N ARG A 663 -5.19 -36.77 -21.52
CA ARG A 663 -6.08 -37.17 -20.44
C ARG A 663 -5.84 -36.40 -19.15
N MET A 664 -6.71 -36.60 -18.20
CA MET A 664 -6.46 -36.18 -16.81
C MET A 664 -5.36 -37.08 -16.23
N LEU A 665 -4.46 -36.46 -15.51
CA LEU A 665 -3.26 -37.08 -14.90
C LEU A 665 -3.55 -37.41 -13.44
N ASP A 666 -2.95 -38.50 -12.98
CA ASP A 666 -2.87 -38.81 -11.57
C ASP A 666 -1.72 -38.03 -10.94
N GLU A 667 -1.69 -37.90 -9.63
CA GLU A 667 -0.66 -37.11 -8.91
C GLU A 667 0.77 -37.54 -9.23
N SER A 668 0.99 -38.83 -9.44
CA SER A 668 2.27 -39.41 -9.85
C SER A 668 2.73 -39.02 -11.27
N GLU A 669 1.83 -38.53 -12.12
CA GLU A 669 2.09 -38.20 -13.54
C GLU A 669 2.19 -36.68 -13.81
N ILE A 670 2.18 -35.85 -12.79
CA ILE A 670 2.20 -34.36 -12.89
C ILE A 670 3.37 -33.85 -13.74
N GLU A 671 4.47 -34.58 -13.84
CA GLU A 671 5.59 -34.26 -14.73
C GLU A 671 5.21 -34.21 -16.24
N SER A 672 4.17 -34.92 -16.63
CA SER A 672 3.62 -34.93 -17.99
C SER A 672 2.56 -33.84 -18.24
N SER A 673 2.32 -32.98 -17.27
CA SER A 673 1.30 -31.91 -17.32
C SER A 673 1.65 -30.80 -18.31
N ILE A 674 0.62 -30.08 -18.75
CA ILE A 674 0.78 -28.85 -19.55
C ILE A 674 1.62 -27.83 -18.76
N LEU A 675 1.39 -27.73 -17.45
CA LEU A 675 2.12 -26.80 -16.58
C LEU A 675 3.60 -27.14 -16.48
N ALA A 676 3.96 -28.43 -16.38
CA ALA A 676 5.33 -28.91 -16.41
C ALA A 676 6.02 -28.58 -17.76
N ALA A 677 5.31 -28.77 -18.87
CA ALA A 677 5.82 -28.41 -20.20
C ALA A 677 6.08 -26.89 -20.31
N ILE A 678 5.15 -26.05 -19.84
CA ILE A 678 5.33 -24.58 -19.79
C ILE A 678 6.50 -24.22 -18.89
N GLY A 679 6.58 -24.83 -17.70
CA GLY A 679 7.69 -24.67 -16.76
C GLY A 679 9.04 -25.01 -17.39
N GLY A 680 9.14 -26.14 -18.11
CA GLY A 680 10.32 -26.57 -18.84
C GLY A 680 10.78 -25.57 -19.90
N VAL A 681 9.85 -24.99 -20.66
CA VAL A 681 10.17 -23.94 -21.65
C VAL A 681 10.69 -22.66 -21.00
N ILE A 682 10.18 -22.30 -19.80
CA ILE A 682 10.56 -21.07 -19.11
C ILE A 682 11.80 -21.26 -18.21
N ALA A 683 12.05 -22.47 -17.74
CA ALA A 683 13.13 -22.79 -16.79
C ALA A 683 14.52 -22.32 -17.25
N TRP A 684 14.79 -22.33 -18.58
CA TRP A 684 16.07 -21.86 -19.11
C TRP A 684 16.35 -20.39 -18.79
N ILE A 685 15.31 -19.54 -18.62
CA ILE A 685 15.45 -18.13 -18.27
C ILE A 685 16.05 -18.00 -16.86
N PHE A 686 15.73 -18.92 -15.96
CA PHE A 686 16.16 -18.92 -14.57
C PHE A 686 17.50 -19.65 -14.35
N LYS A 687 18.00 -20.36 -15.35
CA LYS A 687 19.30 -21.02 -15.27
C LYS A 687 20.48 -20.13 -14.83
N PRO A 688 20.58 -18.85 -15.27
CA PRO A 688 21.60 -17.93 -14.77
C PRO A 688 21.43 -17.57 -13.29
N LEU A 689 20.21 -17.70 -12.74
CA LEU A 689 19.89 -17.45 -11.33
C LEU A 689 20.23 -18.67 -10.43
N GLY A 690 20.58 -19.81 -11.02
CA GLY A 690 21.01 -21.01 -10.32
C GLY A 690 19.94 -22.07 -10.11
N TRP A 691 18.67 -21.82 -10.51
CA TRP A 691 17.53 -22.72 -10.35
C TRP A 691 16.75 -22.89 -11.67
N GLY A 692 17.39 -23.46 -12.66
CA GLY A 692 16.81 -23.69 -13.99
C GLY A 692 16.05 -25.02 -14.11
N ASN A 693 15.43 -25.54 -13.05
CA ASN A 693 14.54 -26.69 -13.06
C ASN A 693 13.09 -26.25 -13.31
N TRP A 694 12.30 -27.14 -13.88
CA TRP A 694 10.91 -26.81 -14.23
C TRP A 694 10.02 -26.63 -13.00
N GLN A 695 10.27 -27.37 -11.92
CA GLN A 695 9.53 -27.29 -10.66
C GLN A 695 9.64 -25.88 -10.04
N ALA A 696 10.84 -25.34 -9.92
CA ALA A 696 11.04 -23.98 -9.41
C ALA A 696 10.41 -22.90 -10.32
N ALA A 697 10.46 -23.11 -11.65
CA ALA A 697 9.84 -22.23 -12.61
C ALA A 697 8.31 -22.23 -12.46
N VAL A 698 7.69 -23.40 -12.31
CA VAL A 698 6.26 -23.58 -12.05
C VAL A 698 5.87 -22.94 -10.73
N ALA A 699 6.59 -23.19 -9.63
CA ALA A 699 6.33 -22.58 -8.33
C ALA A 699 6.38 -21.04 -8.38
N SER A 700 7.29 -20.47 -9.18
CA SER A 700 7.34 -19.02 -9.39
C SER A 700 6.13 -18.49 -10.17
N ILE A 701 5.57 -19.27 -11.09
CA ILE A 701 4.36 -18.91 -11.87
C ILE A 701 3.12 -19.01 -11.00
N THR A 702 2.94 -20.12 -10.27
CA THR A 702 1.80 -20.33 -9.37
C THR A 702 1.82 -19.27 -8.25
N GLY A 703 2.99 -18.87 -7.79
CA GLY A 703 3.19 -17.74 -6.88
C GLY A 703 2.78 -16.37 -7.41
N LEU A 704 2.46 -16.22 -8.70
CA LEU A 704 1.80 -15.02 -9.23
C LEU A 704 0.28 -15.05 -9.00
N VAL A 705 -0.32 -16.21 -8.86
CA VAL A 705 -1.74 -16.33 -8.49
C VAL A 705 -1.90 -15.88 -7.04
N ALA A 706 -1.21 -16.57 -6.14
CA ALA A 706 -1.12 -16.22 -4.74
C ALA A 706 0.27 -16.66 -4.22
N LYS A 707 0.89 -15.86 -3.35
CA LYS A 707 2.29 -16.12 -2.95
C LYS A 707 2.45 -17.33 -2.03
N GLU A 708 1.44 -17.65 -1.28
CA GLU A 708 1.32 -18.87 -0.48
C GLU A 708 1.33 -20.15 -1.35
N ASN A 709 0.80 -20.08 -2.55
CA ASN A 709 0.79 -21.24 -3.47
C ASN A 709 2.20 -21.69 -3.88
N ILE A 710 3.25 -20.92 -3.60
CA ILE A 710 4.63 -21.37 -3.79
C ILE A 710 4.91 -22.58 -2.89
N VAL A 711 4.48 -22.51 -1.62
CA VAL A 711 4.67 -23.59 -0.64
C VAL A 711 3.93 -24.86 -1.07
N GLY A 712 2.62 -24.75 -1.32
CA GLY A 712 1.84 -25.88 -1.76
C GLY A 712 2.35 -26.48 -3.07
N THR A 713 2.74 -25.65 -4.06
CA THR A 713 3.32 -26.16 -5.33
C THR A 713 4.65 -26.88 -5.10
N LEU A 714 5.53 -26.35 -4.24
CA LEU A 714 6.79 -27.02 -3.93
C LEU A 714 6.54 -28.29 -3.11
N GLY A 715 5.56 -28.29 -2.21
CA GLY A 715 5.13 -29.47 -1.47
C GLY A 715 4.73 -30.61 -2.40
N ILE A 716 3.80 -30.35 -3.33
CA ILE A 716 3.35 -31.34 -4.32
C ILE A 716 4.51 -31.81 -5.22
N LEU A 717 5.31 -30.87 -5.74
CA LEU A 717 6.34 -31.19 -6.75
C LEU A 717 7.60 -31.83 -6.16
N TYR A 718 7.84 -31.73 -4.87
CA TYR A 718 8.98 -32.32 -4.15
C TYR A 718 8.54 -33.34 -3.08
N GLY A 719 7.23 -33.58 -2.89
CA GLY A 719 6.69 -34.55 -1.94
C GLY A 719 6.66 -35.99 -2.44
N GLY A 720 6.72 -36.23 -3.77
CA GLY A 720 6.57 -37.57 -4.39
C GLY A 720 7.85 -38.40 -4.47
N GLY A 721 8.74 -38.38 -3.49
CA GLY A 721 10.01 -39.10 -3.50
C GLY A 721 10.29 -39.86 -2.18
N ASP A 722 11.43 -40.65 -2.15
CA ASP A 722 11.85 -41.41 -0.98
C ASP A 722 12.33 -40.55 0.22
N GLY A 723 12.02 -39.23 0.24
CA GLY A 723 12.46 -38.32 1.29
C GLY A 723 11.43 -37.24 1.53
N THR A 724 11.58 -36.56 2.63
CA THR A 724 10.70 -35.44 2.99
C THR A 724 10.85 -34.28 1.99
N VAL A 725 9.82 -33.45 1.88
CA VAL A 725 9.81 -32.25 0.99
C VAL A 725 11.05 -31.38 1.21
N TYR A 726 11.46 -31.19 2.45
CA TYR A 726 12.66 -30.40 2.80
C TYR A 726 13.96 -31.04 2.32
N GLN A 727 14.09 -32.38 2.45
CA GLN A 727 15.25 -33.12 1.94
C GLN A 727 15.33 -33.05 0.42
N ASN A 728 14.22 -33.21 -0.27
CA ASN A 728 14.15 -33.13 -1.72
C ASN A 728 14.45 -31.72 -2.25
N ILE A 729 13.97 -30.68 -1.56
CA ILE A 729 14.35 -29.29 -1.86
C ILE A 729 15.83 -29.08 -1.62
N ALA A 730 16.42 -29.60 -0.54
CA ALA A 730 17.84 -29.48 -0.23
C ALA A 730 18.73 -30.19 -1.26
N GLN A 731 18.23 -31.24 -1.92
CA GLN A 731 18.94 -31.90 -3.04
C GLN A 731 18.82 -31.08 -4.34
N ALA A 732 17.66 -30.47 -4.59
CA ALA A 732 17.38 -29.71 -5.82
C ALA A 732 18.03 -28.32 -5.83
N PHE A 733 18.21 -27.71 -4.65
CA PHE A 733 18.77 -26.37 -4.50
C PHE A 733 20.07 -26.41 -3.67
N THR A 734 21.04 -25.62 -4.08
CA THR A 734 22.15 -25.23 -3.20
C THR A 734 21.70 -24.03 -2.35
N GLY A 735 22.28 -23.82 -1.16
CA GLY A 735 21.95 -22.66 -0.34
C GLY A 735 21.98 -21.32 -1.10
N ILE A 736 22.95 -21.17 -2.02
CA ILE A 736 23.05 -19.96 -2.87
C ILE A 736 21.91 -19.88 -3.88
N SER A 737 21.59 -20.99 -4.55
CA SER A 737 20.50 -20.98 -5.54
C SER A 737 19.13 -20.83 -4.89
N GLY A 738 18.93 -21.44 -3.72
CA GLY A 738 17.71 -21.27 -2.94
C GLY A 738 17.54 -19.84 -2.41
N TYR A 739 18.61 -19.21 -1.95
CA TYR A 739 18.56 -17.80 -1.56
C TYR A 739 18.29 -16.86 -2.76
N SER A 740 18.85 -17.19 -3.95
CA SER A 740 18.53 -16.48 -5.20
C SER A 740 17.05 -16.65 -5.58
N PHE A 741 16.49 -17.84 -5.42
CA PHE A 741 15.07 -18.13 -5.63
C PHE A 741 14.18 -17.32 -4.67
N LEU A 742 14.58 -17.26 -3.38
CA LEU A 742 13.91 -16.44 -2.38
C LEU A 742 13.90 -14.96 -2.79
N VAL A 743 15.06 -14.40 -3.14
CA VAL A 743 15.18 -12.97 -3.53
C VAL A 743 14.36 -12.66 -4.79
N PHE A 744 14.35 -13.56 -5.77
CA PHE A 744 13.53 -13.38 -6.96
C PHE A 744 12.05 -13.33 -6.64
N ASN A 745 11.52 -14.31 -5.91
CA ASN A 745 10.10 -14.40 -5.57
C ASN A 745 9.66 -13.32 -4.57
N LEU A 746 10.59 -12.81 -3.77
CA LEU A 746 10.37 -11.67 -2.89
C LEU A 746 10.12 -10.37 -3.68
N LEU A 747 10.98 -10.09 -4.68
CA LEU A 747 11.01 -8.80 -5.39
C LEU A 747 10.26 -8.80 -6.72
N CYS A 748 9.91 -9.95 -7.30
CA CYS A 748 9.18 -10.03 -8.57
C CYS A 748 7.75 -9.48 -8.43
N ALA A 749 7.02 -9.47 -9.55
CA ALA A 749 5.62 -9.05 -9.57
C ALA A 749 4.82 -9.72 -8.45
N PRO A 750 3.95 -8.97 -7.76
CA PRO A 750 3.13 -9.50 -6.68
C PRO A 750 2.04 -10.44 -7.21
N CYS A 751 1.20 -10.97 -6.31
CA CYS A 751 0.05 -11.80 -6.67
C CYS A 751 -0.95 -11.06 -7.59
N PHE A 752 -1.78 -11.80 -8.31
CA PHE A 752 -2.74 -11.23 -9.26
C PHE A 752 -3.72 -10.23 -8.62
N ALA A 753 -4.10 -10.44 -7.36
CA ALA A 753 -4.90 -9.46 -6.62
C ALA A 753 -4.20 -8.10 -6.52
N ALA A 754 -2.92 -8.10 -6.22
CA ALA A 754 -2.10 -6.89 -6.14
C ALA A 754 -1.81 -6.30 -7.54
N ILE A 755 -1.60 -7.13 -8.56
CA ILE A 755 -1.51 -6.68 -9.97
C ILE A 755 -2.82 -5.99 -10.39
N GLY A 756 -3.97 -6.54 -10.00
CA GLY A 756 -5.27 -5.91 -10.21
C GLY A 756 -5.40 -4.54 -9.52
N ALA A 757 -4.86 -4.41 -8.31
CA ALA A 757 -4.76 -3.12 -7.61
C ALA A 757 -3.81 -2.14 -8.34
N ILE A 758 -2.64 -2.59 -8.79
CA ILE A 758 -1.71 -1.80 -9.61
C ILE A 758 -2.41 -1.27 -10.86
N LYS A 759 -3.10 -2.14 -11.61
CA LYS A 759 -3.84 -1.77 -12.82
C LYS A 759 -4.88 -0.69 -12.55
N ARG A 760 -5.59 -0.79 -11.44
CA ARG A 760 -6.61 0.17 -11.04
C ARG A 760 -6.02 1.51 -10.63
N GLU A 761 -4.99 1.51 -9.77
CA GLU A 761 -4.42 2.74 -9.23
C GLU A 761 -3.53 3.46 -10.27
N MET A 762 -2.92 2.74 -11.20
CA MET A 762 -2.20 3.32 -12.34
C MET A 762 -3.14 3.92 -13.39
N ASN A 763 -4.38 3.40 -13.50
CA ASN A 763 -5.41 3.79 -14.48
C ASN A 763 -4.89 3.92 -15.92
N ASN A 764 -3.81 3.21 -16.27
CA ASN A 764 -3.16 3.25 -17.56
C ASN A 764 -2.42 1.93 -17.83
N ALA A 765 -2.77 1.26 -18.94
CA ALA A 765 -2.19 -0.04 -19.27
C ALA A 765 -0.67 0.00 -19.47
N LYS A 766 -0.13 1.07 -20.08
CA LYS A 766 1.32 1.22 -20.29
C LYS A 766 2.07 1.29 -18.95
N TRP A 767 1.56 2.04 -17.99
CA TRP A 767 2.15 2.15 -16.67
C TRP A 767 2.02 0.87 -15.85
N THR A 768 0.92 0.14 -16.02
CA THR A 768 0.73 -1.17 -15.37
C THR A 768 1.78 -2.17 -15.86
N TRP A 769 1.92 -2.33 -17.18
CA TRP A 769 2.92 -3.24 -17.74
C TRP A 769 4.36 -2.80 -17.43
N PHE A 770 4.61 -1.48 -17.42
CA PHE A 770 5.91 -0.95 -17.01
C PHE A 770 6.23 -1.29 -15.55
N ALA A 771 5.25 -1.16 -14.64
CA ALA A 771 5.42 -1.51 -13.23
C ALA A 771 5.76 -2.99 -13.05
N ILE A 772 5.00 -3.89 -13.69
CA ILE A 772 5.23 -5.34 -13.64
C ILE A 772 6.59 -5.70 -14.23
N GLY A 773 6.90 -5.17 -15.41
CA GLY A 773 8.19 -5.40 -16.07
C GLY A 773 9.37 -4.87 -15.26
N TYR A 774 9.23 -3.72 -14.61
CA TYR A 774 10.24 -3.17 -13.73
C TYR A 774 10.48 -4.07 -12.50
N GLN A 775 9.42 -4.52 -11.84
CA GLN A 775 9.52 -5.40 -10.67
C GLN A 775 10.19 -6.72 -11.02
N CYS A 776 9.75 -7.39 -12.10
CA CYS A 776 10.37 -8.64 -12.56
C CYS A 776 11.82 -8.45 -12.99
N GLY A 777 12.12 -7.38 -13.73
CA GLY A 777 13.48 -7.08 -14.19
C GLY A 777 14.42 -6.76 -13.03
N PHE A 778 13.98 -5.97 -12.06
CA PHE A 778 14.76 -5.65 -10.87
C PHE A 778 15.00 -6.88 -10.00
N ALA A 779 13.99 -7.71 -9.79
CA ALA A 779 14.09 -8.98 -9.10
C ALA A 779 15.11 -9.91 -9.77
N TYR A 780 15.06 -10.01 -11.10
CA TYR A 780 15.98 -10.83 -11.87
C TYR A 780 17.44 -10.37 -11.71
N LEU A 781 17.69 -9.05 -11.78
CA LEU A 781 19.03 -8.50 -11.58
C LEU A 781 19.56 -8.78 -10.16
N CYS A 782 18.71 -8.60 -9.13
CA CYS A 782 19.09 -8.89 -7.75
C CYS A 782 19.41 -10.38 -7.54
N ALA A 783 18.56 -11.27 -8.01
CA ALA A 783 18.73 -12.72 -7.90
C ALA A 783 19.97 -13.21 -8.69
N LEU A 784 20.22 -12.63 -9.88
CA LEU A 784 21.42 -12.90 -10.66
C LEU A 784 22.70 -12.53 -9.88
N MET A 785 22.71 -11.34 -9.27
CA MET A 785 23.85 -10.90 -8.46
C MET A 785 24.09 -11.84 -7.28
N VAL A 786 23.02 -12.22 -6.56
CA VAL A 786 23.10 -13.15 -5.42
C VAL A 786 23.73 -14.48 -5.85
N ASN A 787 23.20 -15.11 -6.90
CA ASN A 787 23.70 -16.41 -7.37
C ASN A 787 25.14 -16.33 -7.87
N GLN A 788 25.46 -15.37 -8.73
CA GLN A 788 26.77 -15.32 -9.39
C GLN A 788 27.88 -14.86 -8.45
N PHE A 789 27.61 -13.90 -7.57
CA PHE A 789 28.59 -13.53 -6.53
C PHE A 789 28.73 -14.64 -5.48
N GLY A 790 27.62 -15.28 -5.06
CA GLY A 790 27.70 -16.43 -4.17
C GLY A 790 28.56 -17.55 -4.73
N LYS A 791 28.38 -17.94 -6.00
CA LYS A 791 29.20 -18.92 -6.69
C LYS A 791 30.68 -18.51 -6.83
N ALA A 792 30.92 -17.21 -7.04
CA ALA A 792 32.31 -16.71 -7.09
C ALA A 792 33.02 -16.86 -5.73
N PHE A 793 32.31 -16.67 -4.59
CA PHE A 793 32.87 -16.87 -3.25
C PHE A 793 33.05 -18.35 -2.88
N THR A 794 32.27 -19.27 -3.44
CA THR A 794 32.34 -20.71 -3.18
C THR A 794 33.25 -21.46 -4.15
N GLY A 795 33.90 -20.74 -5.08
CA GLY A 795 34.93 -21.35 -5.99
C GLY A 795 34.33 -22.00 -7.26
N SER A 796 33.01 -22.00 -7.47
CA SER A 796 32.33 -22.51 -8.67
C SER A 796 32.12 -21.38 -9.70
N LEU A 797 33.20 -20.88 -10.29
CA LEU A 797 33.19 -19.73 -11.19
C LEU A 797 32.52 -20.01 -12.55
N ASN A 798 31.44 -19.27 -12.83
CA ASN A 798 30.94 -19.08 -14.20
C ASN A 798 31.34 -17.68 -14.68
N VAL A 799 32.35 -17.59 -15.52
CA VAL A 799 32.91 -16.31 -15.97
C VAL A 799 31.87 -15.43 -16.66
N ILE A 800 31.03 -16.01 -17.52
CA ILE A 800 29.99 -15.26 -18.24
C ILE A 800 28.95 -14.72 -17.25
N GLY A 801 28.50 -15.55 -16.30
CA GLY A 801 27.55 -15.17 -15.28
C GLY A 801 28.10 -14.08 -14.35
N LEU A 802 29.39 -14.20 -13.94
CA LEU A 802 30.04 -13.20 -13.11
C LEU A 802 30.17 -11.83 -13.82
N VAL A 803 30.55 -11.84 -15.11
CA VAL A 803 30.58 -10.59 -15.91
C VAL A 803 29.20 -9.96 -16.00
N ALA A 804 28.14 -10.76 -16.20
CA ALA A 804 26.75 -10.27 -16.20
C ALA A 804 26.35 -9.68 -14.84
N ALA A 805 26.72 -10.32 -13.72
CA ALA A 805 26.44 -9.81 -12.38
C ALA A 805 27.19 -8.49 -12.07
N ILE A 806 28.46 -8.40 -12.50
CA ILE A 806 29.26 -7.16 -12.39
C ILE A 806 28.63 -6.05 -13.24
N ALA A 807 28.19 -6.36 -14.46
CA ALA A 807 27.49 -5.39 -15.32
C ALA A 807 26.17 -4.91 -14.68
N ALA A 808 25.39 -5.83 -14.07
CA ALA A 808 24.17 -5.49 -13.35
C ALA A 808 24.44 -4.57 -12.14
N LEU A 809 25.47 -4.89 -11.34
CA LEU A 809 25.90 -4.07 -10.21
C LEU A 809 26.39 -2.69 -10.68
N ALA A 810 27.22 -2.66 -11.73
CA ALA A 810 27.70 -1.41 -12.32
C ALA A 810 26.56 -0.55 -12.87
N PHE A 811 25.54 -1.17 -13.47
CA PHE A 811 24.34 -0.47 -13.92
C PHE A 811 23.57 0.14 -12.74
N ILE A 812 23.36 -0.60 -11.65
CA ILE A 812 22.68 -0.09 -10.45
C ILE A 812 23.51 1.06 -9.84
N ILE A 813 24.81 0.89 -9.66
CA ILE A 813 25.69 1.93 -9.14
C ILE A 813 25.68 3.16 -10.05
N TYR A 814 25.77 2.97 -11.37
CA TYR A 814 25.67 4.07 -12.33
C TYR A 814 24.36 4.85 -12.15
N MET A 815 23.25 4.14 -12.02
CA MET A 815 21.93 4.77 -11.80
C MET A 815 21.84 5.49 -10.44
N LEU A 816 22.52 4.97 -9.41
CA LEU A 816 22.58 5.62 -8.09
C LEU A 816 23.48 6.86 -8.05
N VAL A 817 24.59 6.86 -8.79
CA VAL A 817 25.59 7.95 -8.79
C VAL A 817 25.30 9.01 -9.86
N ARG A 818 24.63 8.62 -10.92
CA ARG A 818 24.28 9.51 -12.03
C ARG A 818 23.67 10.81 -11.50
N PRO A 819 24.20 12.00 -11.95
CA PRO A 819 23.65 13.28 -11.51
C PRO A 819 22.18 13.40 -11.95
N TYR A 820 21.38 13.98 -11.08
CA TYR A 820 19.98 14.35 -11.37
C TYR A 820 19.96 15.36 -12.52
N LYS A 821 19.26 15.05 -13.59
CA LYS A 821 18.92 16.02 -14.63
C LYS A 821 17.45 16.34 -14.45
N GLU A 822 17.17 17.56 -14.08
CA GLU A 822 15.81 18.10 -14.11
C GLU A 822 15.19 17.84 -15.50
N ALA A 823 13.95 17.36 -15.48
CA ALA A 823 13.19 17.24 -16.72
C ALA A 823 12.73 18.64 -17.13
N THR A 824 13.50 19.28 -17.99
CA THR A 824 13.20 20.59 -18.56
C THR A 824 11.94 20.61 -19.45
N LYS A 825 11.23 19.50 -19.60
CA LYS A 825 9.93 19.42 -20.27
C LYS A 825 9.05 18.38 -19.59
N LEU A 826 8.05 18.84 -18.86
CA LEU A 826 6.86 18.04 -18.58
C LEU A 826 6.16 17.77 -19.92
N SER A 827 6.45 16.63 -20.54
CA SER A 827 5.69 16.15 -21.70
C SER A 827 4.40 15.47 -21.21
N THR A 828 3.56 16.19 -20.52
CA THR A 828 2.14 15.91 -20.49
C THR A 828 1.56 16.66 -21.66
N LYS A 829 1.28 15.98 -22.76
CA LYS A 829 0.25 16.40 -23.66
C LYS A 829 -1.03 16.39 -22.82
N VAL A 830 -1.41 17.55 -22.34
CA VAL A 830 -2.75 17.86 -21.83
C VAL A 830 -3.71 17.81 -23.00
#